data_c7eaf162f498321f1d813a4d07424802
#
_entry.id   c7eaf162f498321f1d813a4d07424802
#
_cell.length_a   1.000
_cell.length_b   1.000
_cell.length_c   1.000
_cell.angle_alpha   90.00
_cell.angle_beta   90.00
_cell.angle_gamma   90.00
#
_symmetry.space_group_name_H-M   'P 1'
#
loop_
_entity.id
_entity.type
_entity.pdbx_description
1 polymer ?
#
loop_
_entity_poly.entity_id
_entity_poly.type
_entity_poly.pdbx_seq_one_letter_code
_entity_poly.pdbx_strand_id
1 'polypeptide(L)'
;MTFSTVGFAEYKTAPAPLMTVWGEEMTPETAWPLHPRPNLERSNWQNLNGLWDYALTPINAPEQPKTWEGKVLVPFAMESALSGVGRKIEPNEAIWYHRSFDVSNLDAERLLLHFDGVDFRSQVFVNGKEVTDYPHESGILPLTVDVTDAVKEGSNDLVVYVWDPTDTWQNATGKQVLKPGGIMYTRMSGIWQPVWMETVPSTYVSGYEVDSNIEKGIAYIKLKTVGNLKGAQASITVRDANGKKVASGKVSDWEKPVELKIKAPQLWSPDNPYLYDMDIALKSSAGTDHVKGYFGMRKIEMRKDNNGIQKFFLNNEQIFMQGTLDQGWWPDGLLTPPSEEAMLFDIQFLKNAGFNMMRKHIKIEPMRYYYLCDKMGILLWQDMPSGPGDVNARYGMYRRELKQMVDYLQPIPSIVVWVPYNEGWGEQEAFKANASLSWLMEYDKTRLVDGPSGWTDHGVGHIKDMHNYPGPGMFDVMPNRISALGEFGGLGLAVPGHVWADNKGWGYVSDNTVEASFERYSSLMKRLSRLASQGLAASVYTQTTDVEVEINGLLTYDRKVDKYGAENLKRLHAKVYEGATKSYVLKAAQPIAQEWKYTFDQPQAGWEKPDFNDSSWKSGKAGFGNAVIKKDNPQAQVNTVWDTKGIWIRREFNCDFDPNTADAAALKIFFDESPVLYLNGIEIARFSKWNAGYASEEIDVELLRKTLRKGKNVLAVSATNESGGAYIDLALEFMEEKK
;
A
#
# COMPACT_ATOMS: atom_id res chain seq x y z
N MET A 1 2.07 -60.43 -20.91
CA MET A 1 1.31 -59.24 -20.49
C MET A 1 2.28 -58.10 -20.43
N THR A 2 2.28 -57.27 -21.46
CA THR A 2 3.08 -56.05 -21.53
C THR A 2 2.36 -54.97 -20.74
N PHE A 3 2.90 -54.57 -19.58
CA PHE A 3 2.46 -53.43 -18.85
C PHE A 3 2.85 -52.18 -19.67
N SER A 4 1.88 -51.54 -20.25
CA SER A 4 2.03 -50.21 -20.82
C SER A 4 2.14 -49.22 -19.65
N THR A 5 3.35 -48.78 -19.37
CA THR A 5 3.56 -47.59 -18.51
C THR A 5 2.99 -46.41 -19.27
N VAL A 6 1.84 -45.90 -18.84
CA VAL A 6 1.38 -44.58 -19.21
C VAL A 6 2.39 -43.61 -18.58
N GLY A 7 3.33 -43.14 -19.39
CA GLY A 7 4.26 -42.12 -18.98
C GLY A 7 3.44 -40.85 -18.70
N PHE A 8 3.42 -40.43 -17.44
CA PHE A 8 2.93 -39.10 -17.09
C PHE A 8 3.79 -38.08 -17.85
N ALA A 9 3.15 -37.18 -18.56
CA ALA A 9 3.85 -36.07 -19.22
C ALA A 9 4.67 -35.32 -18.13
N GLU A 10 5.97 -35.18 -18.41
CA GLU A 10 6.88 -34.41 -17.55
C GLU A 10 6.34 -33.00 -17.43
N TYR A 11 6.30 -32.44 -16.21
CA TYR A 11 5.87 -31.04 -15.97
C TYR A 11 6.71 -30.09 -16.82
N LYS A 12 6.03 -29.15 -17.47
CA LYS A 12 6.65 -28.05 -18.22
C LYS A 12 5.87 -26.77 -17.95
N THR A 13 6.59 -25.68 -17.76
CA THR A 13 5.98 -24.34 -17.74
C THR A 13 5.27 -24.05 -19.05
N ALA A 14 4.12 -23.38 -19.00
CA ALA A 14 3.46 -22.86 -20.17
C ALA A 14 4.27 -21.69 -20.78
N PRO A 15 4.13 -21.38 -22.06
CA PRO A 15 4.79 -20.23 -22.68
C PRO A 15 4.44 -18.92 -22.00
N ALA A 16 5.44 -18.09 -21.71
CA ALA A 16 5.29 -16.73 -21.19
C ALA A 16 6.23 -15.77 -21.92
N PRO A 17 5.89 -14.48 -22.06
CA PRO A 17 6.78 -13.49 -22.64
C PRO A 17 8.08 -13.28 -21.84
N LEU A 18 7.99 -13.37 -20.52
CA LEU A 18 9.08 -13.21 -19.57
C LEU A 18 8.97 -14.26 -18.48
N MET A 19 10.14 -14.65 -17.94
CA MET A 19 10.26 -15.52 -16.76
C MET A 19 11.29 -14.92 -15.81
N THR A 20 11.05 -15.06 -14.52
CA THR A 20 12.07 -14.80 -13.49
C THR A 20 13.07 -15.97 -13.42
N VAL A 21 14.25 -15.75 -12.85
CA VAL A 21 15.22 -16.85 -12.61
C VAL A 21 14.64 -17.94 -11.73
N TRP A 22 13.81 -17.61 -10.74
CA TRP A 22 13.15 -18.57 -9.87
C TRP A 22 12.06 -19.38 -10.58
N GLY A 23 11.35 -18.74 -11.52
CA GLY A 23 10.36 -19.43 -12.35
C GLY A 23 11.00 -20.38 -13.37
N GLU A 24 12.16 -20.03 -13.93
CA GLU A 24 12.94 -20.88 -14.83
C GLU A 24 13.44 -22.18 -14.14
N GLU A 25 13.68 -22.12 -12.82
CA GLU A 25 14.17 -23.23 -12.00
C GLU A 25 13.03 -24.01 -11.29
N MET A 26 11.76 -23.64 -11.51
CA MET A 26 10.61 -24.24 -10.82
C MET A 26 10.41 -25.70 -11.19
N THR A 27 10.22 -26.52 -10.16
CA THR A 27 9.80 -27.93 -10.27
C THR A 27 8.61 -28.22 -9.36
N PRO A 28 7.86 -29.30 -9.59
CA PRO A 28 6.76 -29.67 -8.69
C PRO A 28 7.18 -29.88 -7.23
N GLU A 29 8.42 -30.33 -6.99
CA GLU A 29 8.97 -30.60 -5.66
C GLU A 29 9.38 -29.32 -4.93
N THR A 30 9.71 -28.26 -5.67
CA THR A 30 10.11 -26.95 -5.11
C THR A 30 8.96 -25.97 -4.97
N ALA A 31 7.74 -26.33 -5.42
CA ALA A 31 6.57 -25.49 -5.33
C ALA A 31 6.15 -25.27 -3.86
N TRP A 32 6.57 -24.15 -3.28
CA TRP A 32 6.20 -23.70 -1.93
C TRP A 32 6.33 -24.78 -0.84
N PRO A 33 7.55 -25.26 -0.55
CA PRO A 33 7.78 -26.40 0.36
C PRO A 33 7.73 -26.03 1.85
N LEU A 34 7.77 -24.75 2.20
CA LEU A 34 7.85 -24.26 3.58
C LEU A 34 6.49 -24.17 4.25
N HIS A 35 6.46 -24.22 5.59
CA HIS A 35 5.22 -24.03 6.35
C HIS A 35 4.61 -22.67 6.04
N PRO A 36 3.35 -22.59 5.57
CA PRO A 36 2.77 -21.35 5.06
C PRO A 36 2.54 -20.26 6.10
N ARG A 37 2.35 -20.61 7.39
CA ARG A 37 2.01 -19.67 8.49
C ARG A 37 3.09 -19.63 9.56
N PRO A 38 4.20 -18.88 9.38
CA PRO A 38 5.27 -18.75 10.36
C PRO A 38 4.81 -18.18 11.71
N ASN A 39 3.74 -17.39 11.70
CA ASN A 39 3.13 -16.81 12.90
C ASN A 39 2.21 -17.77 13.67
N LEU A 40 1.90 -18.96 13.14
CA LEU A 40 1.04 -19.97 13.78
C LEU A 40 1.48 -21.38 13.36
N GLU A 41 2.71 -21.77 13.71
CA GLU A 41 3.35 -23.00 13.24
C GLU A 41 3.11 -24.16 14.21
N ARG A 42 2.73 -25.33 13.65
CA ARG A 42 2.70 -26.62 14.33
C ARG A 42 3.63 -27.60 13.62
N SER A 43 4.14 -28.56 14.37
CA SER A 43 5.02 -29.61 13.80
C SER A 43 4.25 -30.65 12.99
N ASN A 44 2.96 -30.80 13.22
CA ASN A 44 2.10 -31.84 12.64
C ASN A 44 1.32 -31.26 11.44
N TRP A 45 2.03 -31.06 10.33
CA TRP A 45 1.46 -30.51 9.10
C TRP A 45 1.99 -31.27 7.87
N GLN A 46 1.26 -31.13 6.77
CA GLN A 46 1.61 -31.73 5.47
C GLN A 46 1.36 -30.71 4.35
N ASN A 47 2.37 -30.56 3.48
CA ASN A 47 2.26 -29.79 2.25
C ASN A 47 1.44 -30.58 1.20
N LEU A 48 0.45 -29.92 0.60
CA LEU A 48 -0.36 -30.47 -0.48
C LEU A 48 -0.15 -29.72 -1.82
N ASN A 49 0.84 -28.84 -1.92
CA ASN A 49 1.25 -28.25 -3.20
C ASN A 49 1.84 -29.32 -4.14
N GLY A 50 2.08 -28.95 -5.38
CA GLY A 50 2.63 -29.85 -6.39
C GLY A 50 1.62 -30.14 -7.50
N LEU A 51 1.81 -31.22 -8.24
CA LEU A 51 0.94 -31.56 -9.38
C LEU A 51 -0.41 -32.13 -8.94
N TRP A 52 -1.49 -31.48 -9.42
CA TRP A 52 -2.87 -31.93 -9.28
C TRP A 52 -3.46 -32.23 -10.65
N ASP A 53 -4.44 -33.12 -10.72
CA ASP A 53 -5.28 -33.25 -11.92
C ASP A 53 -6.23 -32.07 -12.01
N TYR A 54 -6.58 -31.65 -13.25
CA TYR A 54 -7.63 -30.66 -13.46
C TYR A 54 -8.55 -31.03 -14.61
N ALA A 55 -9.75 -30.49 -14.59
CA ALA A 55 -10.69 -30.48 -15.71
C ALA A 55 -11.52 -29.22 -15.69
N LEU A 56 -12.04 -28.81 -16.85
CA LEU A 56 -12.91 -27.65 -17.00
C LEU A 56 -14.30 -28.11 -17.39
N THR A 57 -15.32 -27.49 -16.81
CA THR A 57 -16.71 -27.74 -17.14
C THR A 57 -17.48 -26.43 -17.30
N PRO A 58 -18.56 -26.38 -18.09
CA PRO A 58 -19.49 -25.27 -18.04
C PRO A 58 -20.11 -25.15 -16.63
N ILE A 59 -20.28 -23.90 -16.15
CA ILE A 59 -20.87 -23.63 -14.79
C ILE A 59 -22.30 -24.15 -14.63
N ASN A 60 -23.03 -24.37 -15.72
CA ASN A 60 -24.38 -24.93 -15.71
C ASN A 60 -24.41 -26.46 -15.74
N ALA A 61 -23.27 -27.12 -15.77
CA ALA A 61 -23.10 -28.57 -15.72
C ALA A 61 -22.16 -28.92 -14.54
N PRO A 62 -22.61 -28.77 -13.27
CA PRO A 62 -21.75 -28.82 -12.10
C PRO A 62 -21.41 -30.25 -11.63
N GLU A 63 -21.63 -31.26 -12.45
CA GLU A 63 -21.25 -32.64 -12.07
C GLU A 63 -19.72 -32.80 -12.12
N GLN A 64 -19.17 -33.46 -11.12
CA GLN A 64 -17.75 -33.80 -11.08
C GLN A 64 -17.35 -34.57 -12.36
N PRO A 65 -16.26 -34.14 -13.03
CA PRO A 65 -15.81 -34.80 -14.24
C PRO A 65 -15.39 -36.25 -13.96
N LYS A 66 -15.67 -37.13 -14.92
CA LYS A 66 -15.24 -38.55 -14.85
C LYS A 66 -13.81 -38.75 -15.32
N THR A 67 -13.27 -37.79 -16.05
CA THR A 67 -11.91 -37.82 -16.63
C THR A 67 -11.26 -36.46 -16.45
N TRP A 68 -9.96 -36.47 -16.24
CA TRP A 68 -9.15 -35.27 -16.06
C TRP A 68 -8.51 -34.89 -17.39
N GLU A 69 -8.38 -33.59 -17.66
CA GLU A 69 -7.82 -33.08 -18.91
C GLU A 69 -6.29 -33.03 -18.88
N GLY A 70 -5.71 -32.83 -17.68
CA GLY A 70 -4.27 -32.70 -17.54
C GLY A 70 -3.82 -32.49 -16.11
N LYS A 71 -2.59 -32.00 -15.95
CA LYS A 71 -2.00 -31.64 -14.67
C LYS A 71 -1.81 -30.14 -14.56
N VAL A 72 -2.00 -29.62 -13.36
CA VAL A 72 -1.71 -28.22 -12.99
C VAL A 72 -0.79 -28.20 -11.78
N LEU A 73 0.20 -27.32 -11.76
CA LEU A 73 1.09 -27.14 -10.62
C LEU A 73 0.45 -26.16 -9.61
N VAL A 74 -0.06 -26.69 -8.50
CA VAL A 74 -0.57 -25.90 -7.37
C VAL A 74 0.62 -25.41 -6.53
N PRO A 75 0.67 -24.13 -6.10
CA PRO A 75 -0.44 -23.18 -6.04
C PRO A 75 -0.44 -22.13 -7.17
N PHE A 76 -0.15 -22.47 -8.38
CA PHE A 76 -0.13 -21.51 -9.48
C PHE A 76 -1.47 -21.49 -10.23
N ALA A 77 -2.04 -20.29 -10.41
CA ALA A 77 -3.32 -20.11 -11.07
C ALA A 77 -3.27 -20.59 -12.54
N MET A 78 -4.42 -21.02 -13.06
CA MET A 78 -4.55 -21.65 -14.39
C MET A 78 -3.95 -20.83 -15.54
N GLU A 79 -3.99 -19.50 -15.45
CA GLU A 79 -3.47 -18.58 -16.46
C GLU A 79 -1.96 -18.40 -16.43
N SER A 80 -1.34 -18.71 -15.30
CA SER A 80 0.10 -18.49 -15.09
C SER A 80 0.96 -19.49 -15.88
N ALA A 81 2.17 -19.09 -16.25
CA ALA A 81 3.13 -19.98 -16.88
C ALA A 81 3.51 -21.14 -15.95
N LEU A 82 3.70 -20.84 -14.65
CA LEU A 82 4.10 -21.84 -13.65
C LEU A 82 3.01 -22.87 -13.36
N SER A 83 1.77 -22.66 -13.71
CA SER A 83 0.73 -23.70 -13.62
C SER A 83 1.01 -24.90 -14.56
N GLY A 84 1.76 -24.66 -15.64
CA GLY A 84 1.94 -25.61 -16.73
C GLY A 84 0.76 -25.63 -17.71
N VAL A 85 -0.32 -24.90 -17.44
CA VAL A 85 -1.54 -24.83 -18.25
C VAL A 85 -1.56 -23.58 -19.13
N GLY A 86 -1.38 -22.39 -18.55
CA GLY A 86 -1.33 -21.11 -19.25
C GLY A 86 -2.63 -20.73 -19.96
N ARG A 87 -3.78 -21.25 -19.47
CA ARG A 87 -5.09 -21.05 -20.09
C ARG A 87 -5.91 -20.00 -19.34
N LYS A 88 -6.43 -19.00 -20.04
CA LYS A 88 -7.38 -18.03 -19.53
C LYS A 88 -8.74 -18.70 -19.32
N ILE A 89 -9.25 -18.68 -18.11
CA ILE A 89 -10.54 -19.24 -17.75
C ILE A 89 -11.64 -18.19 -17.99
N GLU A 90 -12.74 -18.59 -18.59
CA GLU A 90 -13.85 -17.69 -18.87
C GLU A 90 -14.92 -17.76 -17.77
N PRO A 91 -15.70 -16.67 -17.51
CA PRO A 91 -16.71 -16.63 -16.45
C PRO A 91 -17.81 -17.68 -16.53
N ASN A 92 -17.98 -18.34 -17.67
CA ASN A 92 -18.93 -19.45 -17.87
C ASN A 92 -18.31 -20.84 -17.74
N GLU A 93 -17.04 -20.91 -17.30
CA GLU A 93 -16.32 -22.13 -17.02
C GLU A 93 -16.07 -22.28 -15.51
N ALA A 94 -15.97 -23.54 -15.06
CA ALA A 94 -15.56 -23.88 -13.70
C ALA A 94 -14.36 -24.84 -13.76
N ILE A 95 -13.49 -24.72 -12.79
CA ILE A 95 -12.28 -25.54 -12.64
C ILE A 95 -12.58 -26.61 -11.60
N TRP A 96 -12.23 -27.84 -11.94
CA TRP A 96 -12.17 -28.96 -11.01
C TRP A 96 -10.72 -29.35 -10.81
N TYR A 97 -10.29 -29.45 -9.54
CA TYR A 97 -8.99 -29.93 -9.13
C TYR A 97 -9.16 -31.27 -8.45
N HIS A 98 -8.17 -32.16 -8.61
CA HIS A 98 -8.15 -33.46 -7.94
C HIS A 98 -6.74 -33.84 -7.49
N ARG A 99 -6.68 -34.39 -6.30
CA ARG A 99 -5.46 -34.98 -5.73
C ARG A 99 -5.79 -36.03 -4.70
N SER A 100 -4.97 -37.11 -4.64
CA SER A 100 -4.95 -38.01 -3.48
C SER A 100 -3.97 -37.52 -2.41
N PHE A 101 -4.31 -37.78 -1.15
CA PHE A 101 -3.44 -37.52 -0.01
C PHE A 101 -3.57 -38.63 1.04
N ASP A 102 -2.52 -38.85 1.82
CA ASP A 102 -2.50 -39.91 2.82
C ASP A 102 -2.66 -39.37 4.23
N VAL A 103 -3.46 -40.09 5.06
CA VAL A 103 -3.63 -39.82 6.48
C VAL A 103 -3.11 -41.00 7.26
N SER A 104 -2.13 -40.79 8.13
CA SER A 104 -1.41 -41.88 8.83
C SER A 104 -2.03 -42.27 10.18
N ASN A 105 -2.77 -41.36 10.82
CA ASN A 105 -3.40 -41.59 12.11
C ASN A 105 -4.61 -40.64 12.31
N LEU A 106 -5.73 -41.17 12.78
CA LEU A 106 -6.96 -40.48 13.06
C LEU A 106 -7.31 -40.41 14.57
N ASP A 107 -6.39 -40.80 15.47
CA ASP A 107 -6.69 -40.88 16.91
C ASP A 107 -7.06 -39.53 17.52
N ALA A 108 -8.35 -39.32 17.76
CA ALA A 108 -8.98 -38.25 18.55
C ALA A 108 -8.64 -36.80 18.18
N GLU A 109 -8.03 -36.54 17.02
CA GLU A 109 -7.59 -35.23 16.57
C GLU A 109 -8.46 -34.74 15.41
N ARG A 110 -8.52 -33.41 15.23
CA ARG A 110 -9.10 -32.83 14.04
C ARG A 110 -8.07 -32.68 12.95
N LEU A 111 -8.48 -32.95 11.73
CA LEU A 111 -7.69 -32.69 10.54
C LEU A 111 -8.26 -31.47 9.83
N LEU A 112 -7.45 -30.41 9.76
CA LEU A 112 -7.80 -29.16 9.11
C LEU A 112 -7.09 -29.07 7.76
N LEU A 113 -7.85 -28.81 6.72
CA LEU A 113 -7.36 -28.54 5.38
C LEU A 113 -7.42 -27.03 5.11
N HIS A 114 -6.32 -26.47 4.66
CA HIS A 114 -6.16 -25.03 4.41
C HIS A 114 -5.87 -24.77 2.94
N PHE A 115 -6.55 -23.76 2.41
CA PHE A 115 -6.25 -23.09 1.16
C PHE A 115 -5.97 -21.63 1.51
N ASP A 116 -4.74 -21.17 1.36
CA ASP A 116 -4.41 -19.80 1.75
C ASP A 116 -4.95 -18.75 0.75
N GLY A 117 -5.30 -19.18 -0.48
CA GLY A 117 -6.05 -18.37 -1.44
C GLY A 117 -6.63 -19.20 -2.57
N VAL A 118 -7.94 -19.04 -2.83
CA VAL A 118 -8.67 -19.64 -3.95
C VAL A 118 -9.63 -18.62 -4.54
N ASP A 119 -9.43 -18.23 -5.78
CA ASP A 119 -10.28 -17.24 -6.45
C ASP A 119 -11.28 -17.96 -7.38
N PHE A 120 -12.57 -17.89 -7.20
CA PHE A 120 -13.31 -17.10 -6.23
C PHE A 120 -14.26 -17.96 -5.39
N ARG A 121 -15.34 -18.52 -6.01
CA ARG A 121 -16.30 -19.39 -5.33
C ARG A 121 -15.80 -20.82 -5.35
N SER A 122 -15.58 -21.41 -4.19
CA SER A 122 -15.02 -22.75 -4.09
C SER A 122 -15.82 -23.67 -3.18
N GLN A 123 -15.82 -24.97 -3.53
CA GLN A 123 -16.39 -26.08 -2.75
C GLN A 123 -15.36 -27.22 -2.68
N VAL A 124 -15.25 -27.84 -1.53
CA VAL A 124 -14.27 -28.88 -1.25
C VAL A 124 -14.99 -30.20 -0.95
N PHE A 125 -14.51 -31.27 -1.58
CA PHE A 125 -15.03 -32.64 -1.39
C PHE A 125 -13.90 -33.56 -0.98
N VAL A 126 -14.13 -34.39 0.04
CA VAL A 126 -13.20 -35.41 0.49
C VAL A 126 -13.93 -36.76 0.45
N ASN A 127 -13.36 -37.73 -0.29
CA ASN A 127 -13.97 -39.05 -0.50
C ASN A 127 -15.41 -38.98 -1.01
N GLY A 128 -15.70 -38.00 -1.87
CA GLY A 128 -17.03 -37.75 -2.43
C GLY A 128 -18.03 -37.04 -1.51
N LYS A 129 -17.64 -36.71 -0.27
CA LYS A 129 -18.44 -35.93 0.67
C LYS A 129 -18.07 -34.46 0.59
N GLU A 130 -19.03 -33.57 0.38
CA GLU A 130 -18.81 -32.13 0.52
C GLU A 130 -18.47 -31.77 1.99
N VAL A 131 -17.41 -31.03 2.19
CA VAL A 131 -16.89 -30.65 3.52
C VAL A 131 -16.91 -29.13 3.76
N THR A 132 -17.29 -28.35 2.78
CA THR A 132 -17.61 -26.92 2.94
C THR A 132 -19.06 -26.77 3.35
N ASP A 133 -19.33 -26.14 4.51
CA ASP A 133 -20.72 -25.89 4.99
C ASP A 133 -21.50 -24.98 4.03
N TYR A 134 -20.81 -24.01 3.45
CA TYR A 134 -21.26 -23.11 2.39
C TYR A 134 -20.15 -22.91 1.39
N PRO A 135 -20.45 -22.63 0.11
CA PRO A 135 -19.41 -22.23 -0.84
C PRO A 135 -18.60 -21.06 -0.27
N HIS A 136 -17.27 -21.21 -0.28
CA HIS A 136 -16.40 -20.11 0.08
C HIS A 136 -16.44 -19.06 -1.04
N GLU A 137 -16.72 -17.81 -0.70
CA GLU A 137 -16.80 -16.69 -1.64
C GLU A 137 -15.82 -15.60 -1.24
N SER A 138 -14.53 -15.81 -1.53
CA SER A 138 -13.46 -14.82 -1.42
C SER A 138 -12.25 -15.25 -2.23
N GLY A 139 -11.77 -14.40 -3.12
CA GLY A 139 -10.52 -14.65 -3.85
C GLY A 139 -9.26 -14.26 -3.06
N ILE A 140 -9.42 -13.56 -1.93
CA ILE A 140 -8.32 -12.85 -1.25
C ILE A 140 -8.04 -13.33 0.18
N LEU A 141 -8.89 -14.17 0.74
CA LEU A 141 -8.79 -14.65 2.13
C LEU A 141 -8.68 -16.17 2.18
N PRO A 142 -8.02 -16.72 3.21
CA PRO A 142 -7.86 -18.16 3.34
C PRO A 142 -9.18 -18.86 3.65
N LEU A 143 -9.30 -20.08 3.11
CA LEU A 143 -10.32 -21.06 3.46
C LEU A 143 -9.71 -22.14 4.36
N THR A 144 -10.34 -22.43 5.50
CA THR A 144 -10.01 -23.57 6.37
C THR A 144 -11.23 -24.47 6.50
N VAL A 145 -11.05 -25.76 6.25
CA VAL A 145 -12.13 -26.76 6.30
C VAL A 145 -11.74 -27.87 7.26
N ASP A 146 -12.64 -28.23 8.18
CA ASP A 146 -12.48 -29.42 9.03
C ASP A 146 -12.91 -30.66 8.23
N VAL A 147 -11.98 -31.54 7.92
CA VAL A 147 -12.20 -32.73 7.10
C VAL A 147 -12.26 -34.03 7.93
N THR A 148 -12.21 -33.93 9.26
CA THR A 148 -12.12 -35.06 10.20
C THR A 148 -13.14 -36.17 9.92
N ASP A 149 -14.41 -35.80 9.71
CA ASP A 149 -15.50 -36.75 9.50
C ASP A 149 -15.60 -37.32 8.06
N ALA A 150 -14.71 -36.88 7.18
CA ALA A 150 -14.69 -37.27 5.77
C ALA A 150 -13.46 -38.08 5.38
N VAL A 151 -12.40 -38.07 6.20
CA VAL A 151 -11.15 -38.79 5.95
C VAL A 151 -11.19 -40.20 6.54
N LYS A 152 -10.30 -41.06 6.02
CA LYS A 152 -9.97 -42.40 6.52
C LYS A 152 -8.47 -42.56 6.62
N GLU A 153 -7.99 -43.55 7.38
CA GLU A 153 -6.59 -43.93 7.34
C GLU A 153 -6.18 -44.42 5.94
N GLY A 154 -4.95 -44.10 5.54
CA GLY A 154 -4.44 -44.35 4.20
C GLY A 154 -4.86 -43.29 3.20
N SER A 155 -5.06 -43.70 1.96
CA SER A 155 -5.31 -42.77 0.84
C SER A 155 -6.73 -42.23 0.84
N ASN A 156 -6.82 -40.91 0.67
CA ASN A 156 -8.06 -40.12 0.57
C ASN A 156 -8.08 -39.37 -0.75
N ASP A 157 -9.28 -39.13 -1.24
CA ASP A 157 -9.56 -38.44 -2.49
C ASP A 157 -10.01 -37.02 -2.19
N LEU A 158 -9.30 -36.02 -2.72
CA LEU A 158 -9.61 -34.59 -2.54
C LEU A 158 -9.99 -34.00 -3.90
N VAL A 159 -11.17 -33.41 -3.96
CA VAL A 159 -11.68 -32.70 -5.13
C VAL A 159 -12.06 -31.27 -4.72
N VAL A 160 -11.68 -30.28 -5.55
CA VAL A 160 -12.04 -28.90 -5.33
C VAL A 160 -12.70 -28.33 -6.59
N TYR A 161 -13.90 -27.81 -6.44
CA TYR A 161 -14.60 -27.05 -7.46
C TYR A 161 -14.34 -25.57 -7.27
N VAL A 162 -14.05 -24.84 -8.36
CA VAL A 162 -13.83 -23.39 -8.31
C VAL A 162 -14.49 -22.73 -9.51
N TRP A 163 -15.23 -21.65 -9.25
CA TRP A 163 -15.76 -20.76 -10.27
C TRP A 163 -15.28 -19.33 -10.00
N ASP A 164 -14.67 -18.71 -11.01
CA ASP A 164 -14.19 -17.34 -10.96
C ASP A 164 -14.89 -16.48 -12.03
N PRO A 165 -15.66 -15.47 -11.62
CA PRO A 165 -16.29 -14.51 -12.53
C PRO A 165 -15.34 -13.38 -12.96
N THR A 166 -14.12 -13.30 -12.44
CA THR A 166 -13.16 -12.21 -12.59
C THR A 166 -13.80 -10.84 -12.27
N ASP A 167 -14.01 -9.97 -13.27
CA ASP A 167 -14.58 -8.62 -13.12
C ASP A 167 -16.07 -8.51 -13.47
N THR A 168 -16.76 -9.65 -13.65
CA THR A 168 -18.19 -9.70 -14.04
C THR A 168 -19.16 -9.93 -12.89
N TRP A 169 -18.66 -10.03 -11.64
CA TRP A 169 -19.46 -10.32 -10.45
C TRP A 169 -19.12 -9.36 -9.28
N GLN A 170 -19.76 -9.60 -8.13
CA GLN A 170 -19.61 -8.80 -6.91
C GLN A 170 -18.49 -9.31 -6.01
N ASN A 171 -17.26 -9.40 -6.49
CA ASN A 171 -16.09 -9.89 -5.76
C ASN A 171 -15.00 -8.81 -5.68
N ALA A 172 -14.06 -8.97 -4.75
CA ALA A 172 -12.87 -8.16 -4.66
C ALA A 172 -11.91 -8.56 -5.79
N THR A 173 -11.90 -7.79 -6.89
CA THR A 173 -11.11 -8.11 -8.09
C THR A 173 -9.68 -7.60 -8.04
N GLY A 174 -9.42 -6.58 -7.21
CA GLY A 174 -8.17 -5.85 -7.34
C GLY A 174 -8.01 -5.28 -8.75
N LYS A 175 -6.85 -5.48 -9.35
CA LYS A 175 -6.55 -5.04 -10.74
C LYS A 175 -6.75 -6.13 -11.79
N GLN A 176 -7.42 -7.22 -11.45
CA GLN A 176 -7.71 -8.32 -12.35
C GLN A 176 -8.87 -7.97 -13.29
N VAL A 177 -8.72 -8.21 -14.59
CA VAL A 177 -9.77 -7.99 -15.58
C VAL A 177 -9.72 -9.04 -16.70
N LEU A 178 -10.86 -9.27 -17.35
CA LEU A 178 -10.96 -10.15 -18.54
C LEU A 178 -10.15 -9.62 -19.73
N LYS A 179 -10.02 -8.29 -19.84
CA LYS A 179 -9.31 -7.62 -20.94
C LYS A 179 -8.18 -6.74 -20.38
N PRO A 180 -7.00 -7.30 -20.11
CA PRO A 180 -5.90 -6.57 -19.51
C PRO A 180 -5.36 -5.46 -20.42
N GLY A 181 -4.89 -4.39 -19.81
CA GLY A 181 -4.28 -3.24 -20.45
C GLY A 181 -4.27 -2.00 -19.57
N GLY A 182 -3.34 -1.08 -19.85
CA GLY A 182 -3.14 0.09 -18.99
C GLY A 182 -2.70 -0.32 -17.59
N ILE A 183 -3.44 0.10 -16.59
CA ILE A 183 -3.19 -0.18 -15.17
C ILE A 183 -3.91 -1.44 -14.66
N MET A 184 -4.54 -2.22 -15.55
CA MET A 184 -5.27 -3.45 -15.24
C MET A 184 -4.58 -4.64 -15.91
N TYR A 185 -4.50 -5.77 -15.20
CA TYR A 185 -3.62 -6.87 -15.55
C TYR A 185 -4.36 -8.18 -15.77
N THR A 186 -3.60 -9.17 -16.26
CA THR A 186 -4.11 -10.52 -16.54
C THR A 186 -4.72 -11.13 -15.29
N ARG A 187 -5.97 -11.58 -15.38
CA ARG A 187 -6.68 -12.31 -14.33
C ARG A 187 -5.97 -13.59 -13.94
N MET A 188 -6.26 -14.06 -12.75
CA MET A 188 -5.91 -15.40 -12.28
C MET A 188 -7.16 -16.08 -11.73
N SER A 189 -7.29 -17.39 -11.92
CA SER A 189 -8.46 -18.16 -11.49
C SER A 189 -8.03 -19.44 -10.77
N GLY A 190 -8.78 -19.82 -9.75
CA GLY A 190 -8.55 -21.05 -9.02
C GLY A 190 -7.61 -20.92 -7.82
N ILE A 191 -6.90 -22.01 -7.51
CA ILE A 191 -5.98 -22.06 -6.38
C ILE A 191 -4.72 -21.27 -6.73
N TRP A 192 -4.40 -20.23 -5.92
CA TRP A 192 -3.26 -19.35 -6.20
C TRP A 192 -2.34 -19.11 -4.99
N GLN A 193 -2.67 -19.66 -3.82
CA GLN A 193 -1.80 -19.69 -2.64
C GLN A 193 -1.72 -21.11 -2.09
N PRO A 194 -0.75 -21.42 -1.21
CA PRO A 194 -0.46 -22.76 -0.75
C PRO A 194 -1.67 -23.53 -0.22
N VAL A 195 -1.67 -24.85 -0.53
CA VAL A 195 -2.62 -25.82 0.04
C VAL A 195 -1.85 -26.74 0.98
N TRP A 196 -2.39 -26.91 2.19
CA TRP A 196 -1.73 -27.69 3.22
C TRP A 196 -2.74 -28.19 4.26
N MET A 197 -2.35 -29.14 5.08
CA MET A 197 -3.17 -29.62 6.17
C MET A 197 -2.38 -29.74 7.46
N GLU A 198 -3.08 -29.67 8.59
CA GLU A 198 -2.51 -29.88 9.92
C GLU A 198 -3.46 -30.66 10.80
N THR A 199 -2.89 -31.36 11.78
CA THR A 199 -3.65 -32.07 12.81
C THR A 199 -3.65 -31.25 14.09
N VAL A 200 -4.85 -31.04 14.67
CA VAL A 200 -5.02 -30.27 15.91
C VAL A 200 -5.94 -31.03 16.89
N PRO A 201 -5.80 -30.83 18.22
CA PRO A 201 -6.79 -31.28 19.18
C PRO A 201 -8.18 -30.66 18.91
N SER A 202 -9.25 -31.26 19.40
CA SER A 202 -10.60 -30.67 19.22
C SER A 202 -10.79 -29.30 19.91
N THR A 203 -9.85 -28.91 20.77
CA THR A 203 -9.74 -27.54 21.33
C THR A 203 -8.35 -27.01 21.02
N TYR A 204 -8.26 -25.98 20.18
CA TYR A 204 -6.99 -25.49 19.65
C TYR A 204 -6.96 -23.96 19.50
N VAL A 205 -5.74 -23.41 19.31
CA VAL A 205 -5.49 -22.00 19.03
C VAL A 205 -5.63 -21.76 17.53
N SER A 206 -6.60 -20.94 17.12
CA SER A 206 -6.82 -20.59 15.72
C SER A 206 -6.11 -19.30 15.27
N GLY A 207 -5.54 -18.55 16.22
CA GLY A 207 -4.83 -17.31 15.97
C GLY A 207 -4.58 -16.52 17.26
N TYR A 208 -4.04 -15.34 17.11
CA TYR A 208 -3.86 -14.40 18.24
C TYR A 208 -3.85 -12.95 17.73
N GLU A 209 -4.05 -12.01 18.65
CA GLU A 209 -3.90 -10.58 18.44
C GLU A 209 -2.75 -10.06 19.28
N VAL A 210 -2.06 -9.04 18.81
CA VAL A 210 -0.92 -8.41 19.48
C VAL A 210 -1.15 -6.92 19.64
N ASP A 211 -0.91 -6.42 20.85
CA ASP A 211 -0.78 -4.99 21.15
C ASP A 211 0.39 -4.78 22.09
N SER A 212 0.91 -3.55 22.17
CA SER A 212 2.10 -3.22 22.96
C SER A 212 1.96 -1.91 23.70
N ASN A 213 2.29 -1.93 24.97
CA ASN A 213 2.59 -0.70 25.72
C ASN A 213 4.11 -0.61 25.89
N ILE A 214 4.75 0.13 24.99
CA ILE A 214 6.21 0.22 24.94
C ILE A 214 6.79 0.94 26.16
N GLU A 215 6.06 1.92 26.73
CA GLU A 215 6.47 2.69 27.92
C GLU A 215 6.51 1.80 29.16
N LYS A 216 5.57 0.87 29.28
CA LYS A 216 5.51 -0.09 30.39
C LYS A 216 6.29 -1.37 30.10
N GLY A 217 6.72 -1.61 28.86
CA GLY A 217 7.36 -2.86 28.44
C GLY A 217 6.40 -4.05 28.53
N ILE A 218 5.14 -3.88 28.16
CA ILE A 218 4.12 -4.93 28.19
C ILE A 218 3.68 -5.26 26.77
N ALA A 219 3.76 -6.54 26.39
CA ALA A 219 3.06 -7.07 25.25
C ALA A 219 1.72 -7.68 25.70
N TYR A 220 0.65 -7.36 24.99
CA TYR A 220 -0.69 -7.89 25.18
C TYR A 220 -0.98 -8.91 24.08
N ILE A 221 -1.19 -10.18 24.48
CA ILE A 221 -1.49 -11.26 23.53
C ILE A 221 -2.87 -11.81 23.85
N LYS A 222 -3.82 -11.67 22.93
CA LYS A 222 -5.16 -12.26 23.04
C LYS A 222 -5.25 -13.48 22.12
N LEU A 223 -5.46 -14.67 22.69
CA LEU A 223 -5.61 -15.91 21.92
C LEU A 223 -7.01 -15.99 21.29
N LYS A 224 -7.05 -16.42 20.03
CA LYS A 224 -8.26 -16.88 19.34
C LYS A 224 -8.29 -18.40 19.40
N THR A 225 -9.38 -19.00 19.81
CA THR A 225 -9.48 -20.45 20.07
C THR A 225 -10.75 -21.04 19.48
N VAL A 226 -10.71 -22.32 19.17
CA VAL A 226 -11.84 -23.13 18.73
C VAL A 226 -12.00 -24.30 19.67
N GLY A 227 -13.23 -24.74 19.95
CA GLY A 227 -13.55 -25.90 20.79
C GLY A 227 -14.04 -25.55 22.18
N ASN A 228 -14.00 -26.53 23.09
CA ASN A 228 -14.55 -26.40 24.45
C ASN A 228 -13.48 -25.95 25.44
N LEU A 229 -13.62 -24.71 25.93
CA LEU A 229 -12.68 -24.10 26.87
C LEU A 229 -12.98 -24.43 28.34
N LYS A 230 -13.99 -25.24 28.66
CA LYS A 230 -14.29 -25.62 30.05
C LYS A 230 -13.15 -26.43 30.66
N GLY A 231 -12.52 -25.86 31.68
CA GLY A 231 -11.36 -26.45 32.33
C GLY A 231 -10.04 -26.38 31.55
N ALA A 232 -10.05 -25.75 30.37
CA ALA A 232 -8.84 -25.54 29.60
C ALA A 232 -7.91 -24.50 30.24
N GLN A 233 -6.61 -24.66 30.01
CA GLN A 233 -5.55 -23.78 30.50
C GLN A 233 -4.61 -23.46 29.35
N ALA A 234 -4.28 -22.18 29.15
CA ALA A 234 -3.25 -21.81 28.19
C ALA A 234 -2.12 -21.04 28.85
N SER A 235 -0.93 -21.25 28.34
CA SER A 235 0.28 -20.53 28.76
C SER A 235 1.05 -20.06 27.53
N ILE A 236 1.66 -18.88 27.67
CA ILE A 236 2.51 -18.26 26.66
C ILE A 236 3.90 -18.08 27.25
N THR A 237 4.92 -18.53 26.54
CA THR A 237 6.34 -18.30 26.86
C THR A 237 6.96 -17.46 25.76
N VAL A 238 7.60 -16.36 26.11
CA VAL A 238 8.27 -15.45 25.18
C VAL A 238 9.78 -15.63 25.30
N ARG A 239 10.45 -15.73 24.16
CA ARG A 239 11.90 -15.85 24.07
C ARG A 239 12.49 -14.71 23.24
N ASP A 240 13.69 -14.31 23.59
CA ASP A 240 14.48 -13.38 22.78
C ASP A 240 15.16 -14.12 21.60
N ALA A 241 15.82 -13.36 20.73
CA ALA A 241 16.53 -13.89 19.56
C ALA A 241 17.63 -14.92 19.88
N ASN A 242 18.06 -15.02 21.14
CA ASN A 242 19.02 -16.04 21.60
C ASN A 242 18.31 -17.26 22.21
N GLY A 243 16.98 -17.35 22.13
CA GLY A 243 16.18 -18.43 22.70
C GLY A 243 15.97 -18.34 24.23
N LYS A 244 16.44 -17.27 24.87
CA LYS A 244 16.29 -17.08 26.32
C LYS A 244 14.88 -16.63 26.65
N LYS A 245 14.25 -17.29 27.62
CA LYS A 245 12.95 -16.88 28.16
C LYS A 245 13.03 -15.49 28.78
N VAL A 246 12.24 -14.53 28.27
CA VAL A 246 12.18 -13.13 28.74
C VAL A 246 10.86 -12.78 29.41
N ALA A 247 9.78 -13.50 29.09
CA ALA A 247 8.48 -13.35 29.75
C ALA A 247 7.69 -14.65 29.70
N SER A 248 6.67 -14.78 30.54
CA SER A 248 5.63 -15.80 30.39
C SER A 248 4.35 -15.38 31.11
N GLY A 249 3.22 -15.87 30.63
CA GLY A 249 1.90 -15.62 31.24
C GLY A 249 0.97 -16.81 31.06
N LYS A 250 -0.13 -16.80 31.79
CA LYS A 250 -1.23 -17.76 31.65
C LYS A 250 -2.50 -17.01 31.33
N VAL A 251 -3.35 -17.62 30.52
CA VAL A 251 -4.68 -17.11 30.28
C VAL A 251 -5.50 -17.27 31.54
N SER A 252 -5.95 -16.18 32.11
CA SER A 252 -6.86 -16.14 33.29
C SER A 252 -8.31 -15.86 32.87
N ASP A 253 -8.49 -15.20 31.74
CA ASP A 253 -9.77 -14.83 31.16
C ASP A 253 -9.64 -14.89 29.63
N TRP A 254 -10.43 -15.72 28.96
CA TRP A 254 -10.36 -15.94 27.52
C TRP A 254 -10.77 -14.72 26.68
N GLU A 255 -11.52 -13.79 27.29
CA GLU A 255 -11.94 -12.55 26.62
C GLU A 255 -10.91 -11.43 26.73
N LYS A 256 -9.88 -11.60 27.55
CA LYS A 256 -8.84 -10.59 27.80
C LYS A 256 -7.47 -11.02 27.30
N PRO A 257 -6.62 -10.08 26.90
CA PRO A 257 -5.25 -10.40 26.55
C PRO A 257 -4.43 -10.82 27.80
N VAL A 258 -3.43 -11.65 27.57
CA VAL A 258 -2.39 -11.96 28.55
C VAL A 258 -1.37 -10.82 28.55
N GLU A 259 -1.08 -10.26 29.72
CA GLU A 259 -0.03 -9.25 29.90
C GLU A 259 1.33 -9.91 30.07
N LEU A 260 2.26 -9.67 29.16
CA LEU A 260 3.60 -10.21 29.15
C LEU A 260 4.60 -9.09 29.39
N LYS A 261 5.10 -8.97 30.63
CA LYS A 261 6.06 -7.95 31.02
C LYS A 261 7.46 -8.33 30.55
N ILE A 262 8.05 -7.56 29.66
CA ILE A 262 9.42 -7.71 29.16
C ILE A 262 10.27 -6.58 29.72
N LYS A 263 11.33 -6.91 30.43
CA LYS A 263 12.24 -5.92 31.00
C LYS A 263 13.16 -5.36 29.91
N ALA A 264 13.17 -4.04 29.74
CA ALA A 264 13.95 -3.34 28.71
C ALA A 264 13.73 -3.97 27.30
N PRO A 265 12.49 -3.88 26.78
CA PRO A 265 12.17 -4.54 25.51
C PRO A 265 12.96 -3.96 24.36
N GLN A 266 13.37 -4.83 23.42
CA GLN A 266 13.81 -4.41 22.09
C GLN A 266 12.56 -4.08 21.27
N LEU A 267 12.52 -2.88 20.71
CA LEU A 267 11.38 -2.41 19.92
C LEU A 267 11.64 -2.71 18.44
N TRP A 268 10.60 -3.16 17.74
CA TRP A 268 10.64 -3.39 16.31
C TRP A 268 10.61 -2.06 15.55
N SER A 269 11.52 -1.89 14.59
CA SER A 269 11.57 -0.76 13.67
C SER A 269 12.29 -1.18 12.37
N PRO A 270 12.28 -0.36 11.30
CA PRO A 270 13.05 -0.64 10.09
C PRO A 270 14.56 -0.84 10.31
N ASP A 271 15.13 -0.16 11.30
CA ASP A 271 16.55 -0.23 11.64
C ASP A 271 16.87 -1.30 12.69
N ASN A 272 15.85 -1.76 13.43
CA ASN A 272 15.95 -2.81 14.43
C ASN A 272 14.73 -3.75 14.32
N PRO A 273 14.66 -4.64 13.30
CA PRO A 273 13.51 -5.51 13.07
C PRO A 273 13.46 -6.68 14.06
N TYR A 274 13.42 -6.33 15.35
CA TYR A 274 13.50 -7.31 16.44
C TYR A 274 12.18 -8.02 16.66
N LEU A 275 12.20 -9.35 16.52
CA LEU A 275 11.07 -10.23 16.77
C LEU A 275 11.32 -11.08 18.02
N TYR A 276 10.28 -11.27 18.80
CA TYR A 276 10.25 -12.21 19.92
C TYR A 276 9.58 -13.49 19.49
N ASP A 277 10.20 -14.63 19.76
CA ASP A 277 9.58 -15.94 19.59
C ASP A 277 8.57 -16.21 20.70
N MET A 278 7.51 -16.92 20.36
CA MET A 278 6.40 -17.21 21.24
C MET A 278 6.04 -18.70 21.17
N ASP A 279 6.11 -19.39 22.32
CA ASP A 279 5.58 -20.75 22.47
C ASP A 279 4.22 -20.66 23.19
N ILE A 280 3.16 -21.14 22.58
CA ILE A 280 1.82 -21.22 23.14
C ILE A 280 1.47 -22.67 23.40
N ALA A 281 1.02 -22.99 24.61
CA ALA A 281 0.50 -24.30 24.96
C ALA A 281 -0.91 -24.16 25.53
N LEU A 282 -1.90 -24.74 24.81
CA LEU A 282 -3.30 -24.83 25.22
C LEU A 282 -3.62 -26.27 25.63
N LYS A 283 -3.78 -26.50 26.93
CA LYS A 283 -4.15 -27.81 27.50
C LYS A 283 -5.64 -27.86 27.77
N SER A 284 -6.30 -28.89 27.26
CA SER A 284 -7.73 -29.17 27.45
C SER A 284 -7.97 -30.65 27.74
N SER A 285 -9.22 -31.05 27.90
CA SER A 285 -9.61 -32.47 27.97
C SER A 285 -9.33 -33.24 26.67
N ALA A 286 -9.19 -32.55 25.56
CA ALA A 286 -8.92 -33.12 24.24
C ALA A 286 -7.42 -33.28 23.93
N GLY A 287 -6.53 -32.89 24.86
CA GLY A 287 -5.09 -32.92 24.63
C GLY A 287 -4.43 -31.55 24.82
N THR A 288 -3.21 -31.43 24.30
CA THR A 288 -2.46 -30.17 24.33
C THR A 288 -2.12 -29.73 22.93
N ASP A 289 -2.55 -28.51 22.59
CA ASP A 289 -2.15 -27.85 21.36
C ASP A 289 -0.86 -27.03 21.62
N HIS A 290 0.15 -27.25 20.81
CA HIS A 290 1.42 -26.55 20.86
C HIS A 290 1.61 -25.74 19.58
N VAL A 291 1.72 -24.43 19.74
CA VAL A 291 1.85 -23.48 18.64
C VAL A 291 3.09 -22.62 18.84
N LYS A 292 3.90 -22.49 17.80
CA LYS A 292 4.95 -21.48 17.70
C LYS A 292 4.44 -20.28 16.95
N GLY A 293 4.81 -19.10 17.41
CA GLY A 293 4.53 -17.84 16.74
C GLY A 293 5.59 -16.82 17.07
N TYR A 294 5.36 -15.59 16.67
CA TYR A 294 6.26 -14.47 16.96
C TYR A 294 5.47 -13.16 17.06
N PHE A 295 6.12 -12.13 17.59
CA PHE A 295 5.60 -10.76 17.53
C PHE A 295 6.74 -9.74 17.62
N GLY A 296 6.47 -8.52 17.13
CA GLY A 296 7.32 -7.34 17.33
C GLY A 296 6.64 -6.34 18.25
N MET A 297 7.35 -5.81 19.22
CA MET A 297 6.85 -4.72 20.07
C MET A 297 7.09 -3.39 19.39
N ARG A 298 6.03 -2.66 19.08
CA ARG A 298 6.11 -1.32 18.49
C ARG A 298 4.86 -0.50 18.80
N LYS A 299 4.96 0.81 18.58
CA LYS A 299 3.84 1.75 18.63
C LYS A 299 3.93 2.70 17.43
N ILE A 300 2.85 2.85 16.68
CA ILE A 300 2.71 3.86 15.62
C ILE A 300 1.65 4.88 16.02
N GLU A 301 1.94 6.16 15.84
CA GLU A 301 1.05 7.25 16.22
C GLU A 301 1.08 8.39 15.22
N MET A 302 -0.04 9.09 15.11
CA MET A 302 -0.12 10.43 14.55
C MET A 302 0.11 11.43 15.68
N ARG A 303 1.13 12.28 15.57
CA ARG A 303 1.46 13.29 16.58
C ARG A 303 2.02 14.56 15.92
N LYS A 304 1.83 15.70 16.55
CA LYS A 304 2.43 16.96 16.09
C LYS A 304 3.93 17.00 16.36
N ASP A 305 4.68 17.44 15.35
CA ASP A 305 6.09 17.79 15.49
C ASP A 305 6.26 19.12 16.24
N ASN A 306 7.50 19.58 16.40
CA ASN A 306 7.83 20.86 17.07
C ASN A 306 7.27 22.10 16.33
N ASN A 307 6.86 21.97 15.08
CA ASN A 307 6.25 23.01 14.27
C ASN A 307 4.70 22.95 14.30
N GLY A 308 4.14 22.01 15.05
CA GLY A 308 2.68 21.80 15.13
C GLY A 308 2.07 21.03 13.97
N ILE A 309 2.89 20.41 13.12
CA ILE A 309 2.49 19.65 11.95
C ILE A 309 2.31 18.17 12.32
N GLN A 310 1.21 17.55 11.91
CA GLN A 310 0.97 16.13 12.13
C GLN A 310 1.97 15.27 11.33
N LYS A 311 2.63 14.33 12.02
CA LYS A 311 3.64 13.42 11.48
C LYS A 311 3.43 12.01 11.98
N PHE A 312 4.08 11.05 11.33
CA PHE A 312 4.19 9.68 11.85
C PHE A 312 5.25 9.63 12.96
N PHE A 313 4.92 8.93 14.03
CA PHE A 313 5.84 8.60 15.11
C PHE A 313 5.84 7.08 15.33
N LEU A 314 6.99 6.46 15.13
CA LEU A 314 7.22 5.06 15.44
C LEU A 314 8.05 4.98 16.71
N ASN A 315 7.55 4.27 17.73
CA ASN A 315 8.24 4.12 19.02
C ASN A 315 8.62 5.46 19.67
N ASN A 316 7.76 6.46 19.55
CA ASN A 316 7.95 7.84 20.02
C ASN A 316 8.94 8.69 19.21
N GLU A 317 9.56 8.17 18.17
CA GLU A 317 10.45 8.89 17.27
C GLU A 317 9.74 9.26 15.97
N GLN A 318 9.94 10.50 15.51
CA GLN A 318 9.38 10.93 14.23
C GLN A 318 10.02 10.15 13.09
N ILE A 319 9.20 9.66 12.17
CA ILE A 319 9.66 8.93 10.99
C ILE A 319 9.06 9.55 9.72
N PHE A 320 9.89 9.67 8.67
CA PHE A 320 9.42 9.87 7.31
C PHE A 320 9.33 8.50 6.62
N MET A 321 8.18 8.16 6.07
CA MET A 321 8.00 6.89 5.36
C MET A 321 8.22 7.11 3.87
N GLN A 322 9.28 6.51 3.33
CA GLN A 322 9.60 6.56 1.91
C GLN A 322 9.60 5.16 1.33
N GLY A 323 8.77 4.94 0.33
CA GLY A 323 8.59 3.61 -0.23
C GLY A 323 8.17 3.60 -1.68
N THR A 324 7.78 2.42 -2.13
CA THR A 324 7.25 2.17 -3.47
C THR A 324 5.87 1.54 -3.42
N LEU A 325 5.11 1.73 -4.49
CA LEU A 325 3.91 0.96 -4.78
C LEU A 325 4.32 -0.45 -5.22
N ASP A 326 3.83 -1.47 -4.54
CA ASP A 326 4.08 -2.87 -4.90
C ASP A 326 2.77 -3.57 -5.26
N GLN A 327 2.62 -3.88 -6.52
CA GLN A 327 1.45 -4.57 -7.06
C GLN A 327 1.48 -6.09 -6.81
N GLY A 328 2.65 -6.65 -6.51
CA GLY A 328 2.84 -8.07 -6.20
C GLY A 328 2.59 -9.00 -7.38
N TRP A 329 2.80 -8.54 -8.60
CA TRP A 329 2.63 -9.34 -9.83
C TRP A 329 3.95 -9.91 -10.32
N TRP A 330 3.90 -11.12 -10.90
CA TRP A 330 5.03 -11.89 -11.41
C TRP A 330 4.75 -12.32 -12.86
N PRO A 331 5.74 -12.28 -13.76
CA PRO A 331 5.51 -12.62 -15.16
C PRO A 331 5.16 -14.10 -15.36
N ASP A 332 5.62 -14.95 -14.47
CA ASP A 332 5.51 -16.40 -14.51
C ASP A 332 4.42 -16.98 -13.60
N GLY A 333 4.16 -16.32 -12.47
CA GLY A 333 3.19 -16.78 -11.47
C GLY A 333 1.96 -15.90 -11.30
N LEU A 334 1.86 -14.77 -12.01
CA LEU A 334 0.84 -13.74 -11.83
C LEU A 334 0.83 -13.21 -10.37
N LEU A 335 -0.25 -13.38 -9.63
CA LEU A 335 -0.28 -12.98 -8.21
C LEU A 335 0.45 -13.96 -7.28
N THR A 336 0.87 -15.13 -7.77
CA THR A 336 1.63 -16.10 -6.96
C THR A 336 3.13 -15.89 -7.17
N PRO A 337 3.88 -15.46 -6.17
CA PRO A 337 5.34 -15.42 -6.27
C PRO A 337 5.92 -16.80 -6.58
N PRO A 338 6.95 -16.91 -7.41
CA PRO A 338 7.53 -18.22 -7.74
C PRO A 338 8.15 -18.92 -6.50
N SER A 339 8.74 -18.17 -5.58
CA SER A 339 9.33 -18.71 -4.35
C SER A 339 9.44 -17.69 -3.23
N GLU A 340 9.84 -18.12 -2.04
CA GLU A 340 10.17 -17.22 -0.92
C GLU A 340 11.38 -16.33 -1.25
N GLU A 341 12.39 -16.88 -1.93
CA GLU A 341 13.59 -16.14 -2.34
C GLU A 341 13.25 -15.01 -3.31
N ALA A 342 12.27 -15.22 -4.18
CA ALA A 342 11.78 -14.18 -5.09
C ALA A 342 11.16 -12.99 -4.31
N MET A 343 10.31 -13.29 -3.32
CA MET A 343 9.74 -12.24 -2.44
C MET A 343 10.83 -11.52 -1.64
N LEU A 344 11.80 -12.28 -1.11
CA LEU A 344 12.92 -11.73 -0.36
C LEU A 344 13.76 -10.80 -1.22
N PHE A 345 13.95 -11.12 -2.50
CA PHE A 345 14.70 -10.29 -3.45
C PHE A 345 14.08 -8.89 -3.59
N ASP A 346 12.77 -8.79 -3.81
CA ASP A 346 12.09 -7.48 -3.95
C ASP A 346 12.22 -6.66 -2.65
N ILE A 347 12.02 -7.28 -1.48
CA ILE A 347 12.16 -6.63 -0.17
C ILE A 347 13.62 -6.17 0.05
N GLN A 348 14.59 -7.03 -0.25
CA GLN A 348 16.02 -6.73 -0.11
C GLN A 348 16.46 -5.60 -1.05
N PHE A 349 15.96 -5.59 -2.29
CA PHE A 349 16.21 -4.51 -3.24
C PHE A 349 15.75 -3.17 -2.66
N LEU A 350 14.53 -3.10 -2.12
CA LEU A 350 14.01 -1.86 -1.53
C LEU A 350 14.85 -1.38 -0.35
N LYS A 351 15.25 -2.28 0.54
CA LYS A 351 16.15 -1.96 1.66
C LYS A 351 17.50 -1.44 1.17
N ASN A 352 18.10 -2.10 0.18
CA ASN A 352 19.38 -1.72 -0.41
C ASN A 352 19.29 -0.36 -1.12
N ALA A 353 18.15 -0.07 -1.74
CA ALA A 353 17.85 1.23 -2.35
C ALA A 353 17.55 2.34 -1.32
N GLY A 354 17.49 2.03 -0.02
CA GLY A 354 17.29 3.01 1.05
C GLY A 354 15.82 3.34 1.34
N PHE A 355 14.89 2.54 0.88
CA PHE A 355 13.49 2.64 1.29
C PHE A 355 13.28 2.02 2.67
N ASN A 356 12.34 2.55 3.44
CA ASN A 356 11.94 2.02 4.75
C ASN A 356 10.49 1.53 4.79
N MET A 357 9.77 1.70 3.68
CA MET A 357 8.34 1.38 3.59
C MET A 357 8.00 0.84 2.20
N MET A 358 6.88 0.14 2.10
CA MET A 358 6.24 -0.29 0.87
C MET A 358 4.71 -0.19 1.04
N ARG A 359 4.01 0.27 0.02
CA ARG A 359 2.56 0.19 -0.06
C ARG A 359 2.19 -1.06 -0.85
N LYS A 360 1.66 -2.08 -0.16
CA LYS A 360 1.14 -3.28 -0.80
C LYS A 360 -0.20 -2.95 -1.43
N HIS A 361 -0.17 -2.80 -2.76
CA HIS A 361 -1.27 -2.24 -3.51
C HIS A 361 -2.29 -3.29 -3.93
N ILE A 362 -3.48 -3.20 -3.31
CA ILE A 362 -4.70 -3.92 -3.71
C ILE A 362 -4.48 -5.45 -3.77
N LYS A 363 -3.67 -6.00 -2.85
CA LYS A 363 -3.38 -7.44 -2.75
C LYS A 363 -3.13 -7.86 -1.31
N ILE A 364 -3.61 -9.06 -0.94
CA ILE A 364 -3.19 -9.77 0.28
C ILE A 364 -2.19 -10.85 -0.14
N GLU A 365 -1.00 -10.80 0.45
CA GLU A 365 0.10 -11.73 0.17
C GLU A 365 -0.01 -13.00 1.03
N PRO A 366 0.72 -14.07 0.68
CA PRO A 366 0.92 -15.19 1.60
C PRO A 366 1.54 -14.72 2.92
N MET A 367 1.21 -15.38 4.05
CA MET A 367 1.69 -14.98 5.39
C MET A 367 3.23 -14.93 5.49
N ARG A 368 3.93 -15.73 4.70
CA ARG A 368 5.39 -15.70 4.61
C ARG A 368 5.96 -14.39 4.09
N TYR A 369 5.26 -13.71 3.18
CA TYR A 369 5.66 -12.39 2.73
C TYR A 369 5.70 -11.37 3.87
N TYR A 370 4.65 -11.34 4.69
CA TYR A 370 4.60 -10.46 5.87
C TYR A 370 5.69 -10.80 6.88
N TYR A 371 5.95 -12.10 7.09
CA TYR A 371 7.07 -12.53 7.94
C TYR A 371 8.42 -12.05 7.42
N LEU A 372 8.64 -12.06 6.12
CA LEU A 372 9.86 -11.51 5.52
C LEU A 372 9.94 -9.99 5.73
N CYS A 373 8.85 -9.25 5.56
CA CYS A 373 8.79 -7.82 5.87
C CYS A 373 9.10 -7.54 7.34
N ASP A 374 8.56 -8.36 8.25
CA ASP A 374 8.81 -8.25 9.68
C ASP A 374 10.29 -8.50 10.02
N LYS A 375 10.91 -9.50 9.42
CA LYS A 375 12.35 -9.83 9.61
C LYS A 375 13.30 -8.84 8.98
N MET A 376 12.94 -8.30 7.82
CA MET A 376 13.78 -7.36 7.09
C MET A 376 13.60 -5.91 7.56
N GLY A 377 12.56 -5.61 8.31
CA GLY A 377 12.27 -4.28 8.79
C GLY A 377 11.82 -3.35 7.66
N ILE A 378 10.79 -3.72 6.92
CA ILE A 378 10.12 -2.83 5.98
C ILE A 378 8.71 -2.53 6.49
N LEU A 379 8.35 -1.25 6.62
CA LEU A 379 7.01 -0.83 6.99
C LEU A 379 6.04 -1.12 5.85
N LEU A 380 4.81 -1.49 6.18
CA LEU A 380 3.77 -1.74 5.20
C LEU A 380 2.57 -0.81 5.39
N TRP A 381 2.13 -0.24 4.27
CA TRP A 381 0.77 0.22 4.08
C TRP A 381 0.03 -0.89 3.35
N GLN A 382 -1.03 -1.40 3.94
CA GLN A 382 -1.80 -2.52 3.40
C GLN A 382 -3.12 -2.04 2.83
N ASP A 383 -3.25 -2.14 1.51
CA ASP A 383 -4.49 -1.84 0.81
C ASP A 383 -5.49 -3.00 0.97
N MET A 384 -6.77 -2.66 1.08
CA MET A 384 -7.85 -3.60 0.83
C MET A 384 -7.94 -3.87 -0.68
N PRO A 385 -8.00 -5.13 -1.14
CA PRO A 385 -8.23 -5.44 -2.54
C PRO A 385 -9.61 -4.97 -3.00
N SER A 386 -9.68 -3.70 -3.39
CA SER A 386 -10.84 -3.10 -4.03
C SER A 386 -10.65 -3.11 -5.55
N GLY A 387 -11.68 -2.87 -6.31
CA GLY A 387 -11.59 -2.80 -7.76
C GLY A 387 -12.57 -1.77 -8.30
N PRO A 388 -12.39 -1.30 -9.54
CA PRO A 388 -13.39 -0.47 -10.21
C PRO A 388 -14.68 -1.25 -10.43
N GLY A 389 -15.83 -0.59 -10.39
CA GLY A 389 -17.11 -1.19 -10.70
C GLY A 389 -18.25 -0.81 -9.74
N ASP A 390 -19.41 -1.41 -9.93
CA ASP A 390 -20.60 -1.12 -9.12
C ASP A 390 -20.45 -1.64 -7.69
N VAL A 391 -20.10 -0.72 -6.83
CA VAL A 391 -19.75 -0.98 -5.43
C VAL A 391 -20.94 -1.05 -4.49
N ASN A 392 -22.10 -0.54 -4.87
CA ASN A 392 -23.28 -0.54 -3.99
C ASN A 392 -23.77 -1.95 -3.70
N ALA A 393 -23.76 -2.83 -4.69
CA ALA A 393 -24.12 -4.24 -4.55
C ALA A 393 -23.09 -5.05 -3.73
N ARG A 394 -21.83 -4.56 -3.61
CA ARG A 394 -20.70 -5.25 -2.95
C ARG A 394 -20.49 -4.86 -1.47
N TYR A 395 -21.20 -3.87 -0.95
CA TYR A 395 -20.88 -3.28 0.36
C TYR A 395 -20.84 -4.28 1.51
N GLY A 396 -21.79 -5.18 1.58
CA GLY A 396 -21.83 -6.20 2.64
C GLY A 396 -20.66 -7.17 2.57
N MET A 397 -20.27 -7.60 1.37
CA MET A 397 -19.11 -8.45 1.12
C MET A 397 -17.82 -7.68 1.44
N TYR A 398 -17.66 -6.49 0.89
CA TYR A 398 -16.51 -5.64 1.16
C TYR A 398 -16.24 -5.42 2.65
N ARG A 399 -17.28 -5.08 3.42
CA ARG A 399 -17.18 -4.88 4.89
C ARG A 399 -16.81 -6.15 5.64
N ARG A 400 -17.31 -7.29 5.22
CA ARG A 400 -16.95 -8.60 5.79
C ARG A 400 -15.49 -8.92 5.50
N GLU A 401 -15.07 -8.80 4.24
CA GLU A 401 -13.69 -9.09 3.83
C GLU A 401 -12.68 -8.13 4.43
N LEU A 402 -12.99 -6.82 4.51
CA LEU A 402 -12.16 -5.84 5.21
C LEU A 402 -11.94 -6.22 6.67
N LYS A 403 -13.01 -6.62 7.38
CA LYS A 403 -12.87 -7.09 8.76
C LYS A 403 -12.00 -8.35 8.85
N GLN A 404 -12.23 -9.31 7.98
CA GLN A 404 -11.48 -10.57 7.96
C GLN A 404 -10.01 -10.35 7.61
N MET A 405 -9.69 -9.43 6.67
CA MET A 405 -8.32 -9.03 6.36
C MET A 405 -7.62 -8.45 7.59
N VAL A 406 -8.27 -7.51 8.28
CA VAL A 406 -7.72 -6.91 9.50
C VAL A 406 -7.51 -7.96 10.57
N ASP A 407 -8.48 -8.85 10.81
CA ASP A 407 -8.36 -9.95 11.79
C ASP A 407 -7.23 -10.93 11.47
N TYR A 408 -7.01 -11.20 10.18
CA TYR A 408 -5.98 -12.12 9.69
C TYR A 408 -4.58 -11.52 9.81
N LEU A 409 -4.44 -10.23 9.48
CA LEU A 409 -3.16 -9.53 9.43
C LEU A 409 -2.81 -8.75 10.71
N GLN A 410 -3.70 -8.72 11.71
CA GLN A 410 -3.51 -7.96 12.95
C GLN A 410 -2.21 -8.29 13.70
N PRO A 411 -1.68 -9.52 13.78
CA PRO A 411 -0.44 -9.81 14.49
C PRO A 411 0.83 -9.25 13.84
N ILE A 412 0.78 -8.79 12.59
CA ILE A 412 1.94 -8.42 11.77
C ILE A 412 2.49 -7.04 12.18
N PRO A 413 3.72 -6.93 12.75
CA PRO A 413 4.26 -5.66 13.22
C PRO A 413 4.64 -4.69 12.09
N SER A 414 5.01 -5.18 10.90
CA SER A 414 5.38 -4.33 9.75
C SER A 414 4.21 -3.51 9.21
N ILE A 415 2.95 -3.99 9.32
CA ILE A 415 1.77 -3.23 8.90
C ILE A 415 1.52 -2.10 9.89
N VAL A 416 1.60 -0.86 9.43
CA VAL A 416 1.42 0.35 10.24
C VAL A 416 0.27 1.24 9.77
N VAL A 417 -0.19 1.06 8.53
CA VAL A 417 -1.32 1.79 7.94
C VAL A 417 -2.23 0.83 7.20
N TRP A 418 -3.54 0.95 7.43
CA TRP A 418 -4.58 0.36 6.62
C TRP A 418 -5.05 1.35 5.55
N VAL A 419 -5.17 0.91 4.31
CA VAL A 419 -5.65 1.70 3.17
C VAL A 419 -6.91 1.03 2.60
N PRO A 420 -8.11 1.38 3.10
CA PRO A 420 -9.36 0.72 2.69
C PRO A 420 -9.76 1.01 1.24
N TYR A 421 -9.45 2.18 0.73
CA TYR A 421 -9.91 2.64 -0.59
C TYR A 421 -8.78 3.28 -1.37
N ASN A 422 -8.79 3.08 -2.70
CA ASN A 422 -7.86 3.69 -3.64
C ASN A 422 -8.63 4.50 -4.69
N GLU A 423 -8.34 5.79 -4.84
CA GLU A 423 -8.81 6.65 -5.95
C GLU A 423 -10.34 6.60 -6.21
N GLY A 424 -11.12 6.38 -5.17
CA GLY A 424 -12.55 6.16 -5.30
C GLY A 424 -12.95 4.71 -5.61
N TRP A 425 -11.99 3.82 -5.84
CA TRP A 425 -12.27 2.40 -6.10
C TRP A 425 -12.76 1.71 -4.84
N GLY A 426 -13.85 0.94 -4.99
CA GLY A 426 -14.50 0.29 -3.86
C GLY A 426 -15.29 1.24 -2.96
N GLU A 427 -15.15 2.55 -3.13
CA GLU A 427 -16.00 3.52 -2.45
C GLU A 427 -17.44 3.39 -2.93
N GLN A 428 -18.34 3.53 -1.98
CA GLN A 428 -19.74 3.70 -2.27
C GLN A 428 -20.09 5.16 -2.02
N GLU A 429 -21.35 5.42 -1.75
CA GLU A 429 -21.72 6.74 -1.29
C GLU A 429 -20.82 7.19 -0.13
N ALA A 430 -20.39 8.45 -0.13
CA ALA A 430 -19.42 9.02 0.83
C ALA A 430 -19.72 8.65 2.29
N PHE A 431 -21.01 8.56 2.69
CA PHE A 431 -21.38 8.20 4.06
C PHE A 431 -21.05 6.74 4.40
N LYS A 432 -21.11 5.80 3.43
CA LYS A 432 -20.75 4.39 3.62
C LYS A 432 -19.24 4.22 3.72
N ALA A 433 -18.49 4.93 2.87
CA ALA A 433 -17.03 4.99 2.97
C ALA A 433 -16.61 5.52 4.34
N ASN A 434 -17.15 6.66 4.77
CA ASN A 434 -16.89 7.24 6.08
C ASN A 434 -17.24 6.33 7.25
N ALA A 435 -18.36 5.59 7.16
CA ALA A 435 -18.74 4.61 8.17
C ALA A 435 -17.72 3.46 8.27
N SER A 436 -17.16 3.02 7.13
CA SER A 436 -16.12 2.00 7.10
C SER A 436 -14.81 2.50 7.71
N LEU A 437 -14.38 3.70 7.34
CA LEU A 437 -13.17 4.32 7.88
C LEU A 437 -13.28 4.57 9.38
N SER A 438 -14.37 5.17 9.84
CA SER A 438 -14.60 5.43 11.27
C SER A 438 -14.66 4.15 12.08
N TRP A 439 -15.32 3.11 11.54
CA TRP A 439 -15.31 1.80 12.17
C TRP A 439 -13.90 1.22 12.28
N LEU A 440 -13.10 1.28 11.23
CA LEU A 440 -11.75 0.71 11.23
C LEU A 440 -10.83 1.43 12.22
N MET A 441 -10.92 2.76 12.31
CA MET A 441 -10.18 3.56 13.30
C MET A 441 -10.48 3.16 14.75
N GLU A 442 -11.72 2.73 15.04
CA GLU A 442 -12.11 2.24 16.36
C GLU A 442 -11.82 0.75 16.56
N TYR A 443 -11.87 -0.04 15.48
CA TYR A 443 -11.70 -1.49 15.52
C TYR A 443 -10.24 -1.91 15.75
N ASP A 444 -9.29 -1.30 15.02
CA ASP A 444 -7.86 -1.52 15.22
C ASP A 444 -7.13 -0.20 15.53
N LYS A 445 -6.93 0.05 16.82
CA LYS A 445 -6.21 1.24 17.34
C LYS A 445 -4.69 1.11 17.28
N THR A 446 -4.18 -0.02 16.83
CA THR A 446 -2.74 -0.30 16.77
C THR A 446 -2.11 0.09 15.44
N ARG A 447 -2.92 0.60 14.49
CA ARG A 447 -2.53 1.12 13.17
C ARG A 447 -3.22 2.43 12.88
N LEU A 448 -2.64 3.17 11.95
CA LEU A 448 -3.29 4.34 11.38
C LEU A 448 -4.16 3.92 10.19
N VAL A 449 -5.11 4.76 9.83
CA VAL A 449 -6.01 4.53 8.69
C VAL A 449 -5.80 5.68 7.72
N ASP A 450 -5.42 5.36 6.50
CA ASP A 450 -5.51 6.29 5.39
C ASP A 450 -7.00 6.45 5.03
N GLY A 451 -7.42 7.67 4.81
CA GLY A 451 -8.72 7.96 4.21
C GLY A 451 -8.75 7.29 2.82
N PRO A 452 -9.58 7.67 1.90
CA PRO A 452 -9.35 7.22 0.54
C PRO A 452 -7.97 7.70 0.07
N SER A 453 -7.09 6.77 -0.33
CA SER A 453 -5.81 7.15 -0.93
C SER A 453 -6.06 7.82 -2.28
N GLY A 454 -5.43 8.98 -2.53
CA GLY A 454 -5.60 9.74 -3.76
C GLY A 454 -6.47 10.99 -3.60
N TRP A 455 -7.24 11.32 -4.65
CA TRP A 455 -7.98 12.59 -4.74
C TRP A 455 -9.39 12.57 -4.13
N THR A 456 -9.97 11.40 -3.85
CA THR A 456 -11.25 11.33 -3.14
C THR A 456 -11.01 11.45 -1.65
N ASP A 457 -11.45 12.56 -1.04
CA ASP A 457 -11.27 12.80 0.40
C ASP A 457 -12.61 13.21 1.03
N HIS A 458 -13.08 12.41 1.97
CA HIS A 458 -14.34 12.64 2.70
C HIS A 458 -14.12 13.19 4.12
N GLY A 459 -12.90 13.60 4.46
CA GLY A 459 -12.55 14.22 5.74
C GLY A 459 -12.39 13.25 6.92
N VAL A 460 -12.40 11.94 6.70
CA VAL A 460 -12.21 10.89 7.71
C VAL A 460 -10.88 10.15 7.47
N GLY A 461 -10.26 9.61 8.51
CA GLY A 461 -8.94 8.98 8.47
C GLY A 461 -7.86 9.83 9.12
N HIS A 462 -6.73 9.22 9.43
CA HIS A 462 -5.56 9.87 10.03
C HIS A 462 -4.69 10.59 9.01
N ILE A 463 -4.80 10.21 7.74
CA ILE A 463 -3.94 10.63 6.64
C ILE A 463 -4.79 11.36 5.60
N LYS A 464 -4.26 12.44 5.05
CA LYS A 464 -4.73 13.07 3.82
C LYS A 464 -3.70 12.80 2.75
N ASP A 465 -4.06 11.94 1.83
CA ASP A 465 -3.19 11.42 0.79
C ASP A 465 -3.42 12.12 -0.56
N MET A 466 -2.36 12.23 -1.36
CA MET A 466 -2.40 12.77 -2.72
C MET A 466 -1.80 11.75 -3.68
N HIS A 467 -2.37 11.64 -4.89
CA HIS A 467 -1.71 11.04 -6.05
C HIS A 467 -1.38 12.15 -7.05
N ASN A 468 -0.13 12.20 -7.52
CA ASN A 468 0.32 13.25 -8.44
C ASN A 468 1.39 12.74 -9.39
N TYR A 469 1.06 12.59 -10.66
CA TYR A 469 1.94 12.08 -11.70
C TYR A 469 2.38 13.13 -12.71
N PRO A 470 3.70 13.26 -13.03
CA PRO A 470 4.81 12.58 -12.38
C PRO A 470 5.10 13.15 -10.98
N GLY A 471 4.57 14.31 -10.62
CA GLY A 471 4.71 14.96 -9.32
C GLY A 471 6.16 15.31 -8.98
N PRO A 472 6.61 15.14 -7.71
CA PRO A 472 5.77 14.98 -6.53
C PRO A 472 4.98 16.24 -6.17
N GLY A 473 3.92 16.07 -5.37
CA GLY A 473 3.09 17.15 -4.86
C GLY A 473 2.60 16.86 -3.44
N MET A 474 1.92 17.81 -2.81
CA MET A 474 1.23 17.59 -1.54
C MET A 474 0.07 18.55 -1.39
N PHE A 475 -0.98 18.11 -0.71
CA PHE A 475 -2.02 19.02 -0.22
C PHE A 475 -1.49 19.88 0.92
N ASP A 476 -2.21 20.96 1.19
CA ASP A 476 -1.91 21.79 2.35
C ASP A 476 -1.92 21.00 3.64
N VAL A 477 -1.01 21.33 4.55
CA VAL A 477 -0.88 20.68 5.84
C VAL A 477 -2.13 20.93 6.68
N MET A 478 -2.77 19.86 7.12
CA MET A 478 -3.96 19.95 7.96
C MET A 478 -3.60 19.89 9.45
N PRO A 479 -4.36 20.58 10.32
CA PRO A 479 -4.07 20.62 11.76
C PRO A 479 -4.31 19.28 12.47
N ASN A 480 -5.09 18.37 11.87
CA ASN A 480 -5.58 17.13 12.48
C ASN A 480 -5.32 15.86 11.64
N ARG A 481 -4.62 15.96 10.52
CA ARG A 481 -4.29 14.82 9.65
C ARG A 481 -2.85 14.92 9.15
N ILE A 482 -2.24 13.76 8.89
CA ILE A 482 -0.91 13.65 8.28
C ILE A 482 -1.04 13.92 6.77
N SER A 483 -0.11 14.70 6.20
CA SER A 483 0.00 14.87 4.75
C SER A 483 0.89 13.78 4.17
N ALA A 484 0.39 13.04 3.17
CA ALA A 484 1.09 11.97 2.46
C ALA A 484 0.98 12.13 0.94
N LEU A 485 1.87 11.47 0.23
CA LEU A 485 1.88 11.33 -1.22
C LEU A 485 1.87 9.82 -1.54
N GLY A 486 0.66 9.26 -1.68
CA GLY A 486 0.42 7.82 -1.81
C GLY A 486 0.78 7.25 -3.16
N GLU A 487 0.91 8.11 -4.19
CA GLU A 487 1.44 7.72 -5.49
C GLU A 487 2.07 8.92 -6.22
N PHE A 488 3.27 8.70 -6.82
CA PHE A 488 3.92 9.67 -7.70
C PHE A 488 4.97 8.99 -8.58
N GLY A 489 5.49 9.72 -9.55
CA GLY A 489 6.56 9.26 -10.44
C GLY A 489 6.00 8.61 -11.70
N GLY A 490 5.91 7.30 -11.76
CA GLY A 490 5.41 6.60 -12.92
C GLY A 490 6.29 6.80 -14.17
N LEU A 491 7.63 6.84 -13.99
CA LEU A 491 8.60 7.08 -15.06
C LEU A 491 8.79 5.82 -15.90
N GLY A 492 8.23 5.80 -17.11
CA GLY A 492 8.33 4.69 -18.04
C GLY A 492 9.72 4.61 -18.67
N LEU A 493 10.34 3.43 -18.60
CA LEU A 493 11.60 3.11 -19.27
C LEU A 493 11.58 1.66 -19.75
N ALA A 494 11.51 1.49 -21.08
CA ALA A 494 11.62 0.17 -21.71
C ALA A 494 13.06 -0.34 -21.68
N VAL A 495 13.27 -1.54 -21.16
CA VAL A 495 14.57 -2.23 -21.21
C VAL A 495 14.48 -3.33 -22.27
N PRO A 496 15.23 -3.26 -23.39
CA PRO A 496 15.16 -4.24 -24.45
C PRO A 496 15.41 -5.68 -23.97
N GLY A 497 14.54 -6.60 -24.34
CA GLY A 497 14.59 -8.00 -23.91
C GLY A 497 13.94 -8.28 -22.55
N HIS A 498 13.47 -7.25 -21.82
CA HIS A 498 12.85 -7.35 -20.51
C HIS A 498 11.46 -6.69 -20.46
N VAL A 499 10.77 -6.57 -21.59
CA VAL A 499 9.42 -6.03 -21.73
C VAL A 499 8.39 -7.13 -21.97
N TRP A 500 7.22 -7.01 -21.34
CA TRP A 500 6.11 -7.97 -21.50
C TRP A 500 5.57 -8.04 -22.92
N ALA A 501 5.52 -6.91 -23.61
CA ALA A 501 5.05 -6.81 -24.98
C ALA A 501 5.82 -5.73 -25.75
N ASP A 502 6.35 -6.08 -26.92
CA ASP A 502 7.06 -5.14 -27.77
C ASP A 502 6.21 -3.95 -28.19
N ASN A 503 6.78 -2.74 -28.09
CA ASN A 503 6.16 -1.46 -28.51
C ASN A 503 4.80 -1.13 -27.87
N LYS A 504 4.49 -1.71 -26.70
CA LYS A 504 3.24 -1.44 -25.94
C LYS A 504 3.48 -0.92 -24.53
N GLY A 505 4.72 -0.79 -24.11
CA GLY A 505 5.05 -0.28 -22.79
C GLY A 505 4.66 1.19 -22.63
N TRP A 506 4.16 1.55 -21.44
CA TRP A 506 3.77 2.91 -21.10
C TRP A 506 4.21 3.29 -19.68
N GLY A 507 4.26 4.58 -19.44
CA GLY A 507 4.39 5.23 -18.14
C GLY A 507 3.76 6.60 -18.22
N TYR A 508 3.53 7.26 -17.09
CA TYR A 508 2.95 8.63 -17.06
C TYR A 508 3.84 9.64 -17.79
N VAL A 509 5.14 9.46 -17.70
CA VAL A 509 6.16 10.12 -18.53
C VAL A 509 7.19 9.06 -18.89
N SER A 510 7.60 8.99 -20.16
CA SER A 510 8.56 7.99 -20.63
C SER A 510 9.82 8.64 -21.15
N ASP A 511 10.96 8.04 -20.82
CA ASP A 511 12.28 8.39 -21.33
C ASP A 511 12.84 7.24 -22.18
N ASN A 512 13.75 7.57 -23.08
CA ASN A 512 14.32 6.59 -24.03
C ASN A 512 15.68 6.04 -23.57
N THR A 513 16.27 6.61 -22.52
CA THR A 513 17.56 6.18 -21.98
C THR A 513 17.53 6.14 -20.46
N VAL A 514 18.37 5.28 -19.88
CA VAL A 514 18.52 5.15 -18.43
C VAL A 514 19.00 6.49 -17.82
N GLU A 515 19.92 7.17 -18.47
CA GLU A 515 20.49 8.43 -17.98
C GLU A 515 19.44 9.52 -17.89
N ALA A 516 18.61 9.72 -18.94
CA ALA A 516 17.55 10.72 -18.94
C ALA A 516 16.48 10.41 -17.88
N SER A 517 16.10 9.14 -17.75
CA SER A 517 15.14 8.69 -16.77
C SER A 517 15.66 8.85 -15.33
N PHE A 518 16.93 8.52 -15.08
CA PHE A 518 17.55 8.69 -13.78
C PHE A 518 17.75 10.17 -13.41
N GLU A 519 18.05 11.04 -14.37
CA GLU A 519 18.12 12.48 -14.16
C GLU A 519 16.75 13.05 -13.75
N ARG A 520 15.67 12.59 -14.43
CA ARG A 520 14.30 12.93 -14.06
C ARG A 520 13.95 12.41 -12.66
N TYR A 521 14.27 11.15 -12.36
CA TYR A 521 14.08 10.57 -11.03
C TYR A 521 14.79 11.40 -9.96
N SER A 522 16.06 11.79 -10.21
CA SER A 522 16.84 12.63 -9.31
C SER A 522 16.18 13.98 -9.05
N SER A 523 15.58 14.58 -10.08
CA SER A 523 14.83 15.84 -9.96
C SER A 523 13.57 15.67 -9.09
N LEU A 524 12.85 14.55 -9.25
CA LEU A 524 11.70 14.22 -8.38
C LEU A 524 12.13 14.07 -6.91
N MET A 525 13.27 13.40 -6.63
CA MET A 525 13.78 13.24 -5.25
C MET A 525 14.19 14.57 -4.62
N LYS A 526 14.80 15.47 -5.38
CA LYS A 526 15.10 16.84 -4.90
C LYS A 526 13.82 17.59 -4.52
N ARG A 527 12.78 17.53 -5.37
CA ARG A 527 11.49 18.14 -5.06
C ARG A 527 10.83 17.49 -3.84
N LEU A 528 10.91 16.16 -3.72
CA LEU A 528 10.38 15.41 -2.59
C LEU A 528 11.03 15.83 -1.26
N SER A 529 12.36 16.02 -1.23
CA SER A 529 13.09 16.53 -0.06
C SER A 529 12.55 17.88 0.41
N ARG A 530 12.23 18.77 -0.53
CA ARG A 530 11.60 20.06 -0.22
C ARG A 530 10.20 19.92 0.37
N LEU A 531 9.35 19.06 -0.22
CA LEU A 531 8.01 18.78 0.29
C LEU A 531 8.04 18.16 1.71
N ALA A 532 9.01 17.27 1.98
CA ALA A 532 9.24 16.72 3.32
C ALA A 532 9.51 17.84 4.35
N SER A 533 10.29 18.87 3.98
CA SER A 533 10.56 20.06 4.80
C SER A 533 9.31 20.96 4.96
N GLN A 534 8.39 20.94 4.00
CA GLN A 534 7.13 21.68 4.04
C GLN A 534 6.02 21.00 4.84
N GLY A 535 6.19 19.74 5.20
CA GLY A 535 5.23 19.04 6.04
C GLY A 535 4.81 17.66 5.55
N LEU A 536 5.19 17.26 4.33
CA LEU A 536 4.97 15.89 3.86
C LEU A 536 5.59 14.89 4.83
N ALA A 537 4.93 13.78 5.08
CA ALA A 537 5.37 12.77 6.06
C ALA A 537 5.56 11.38 5.47
N ALA A 538 5.04 11.13 4.28
CA ALA A 538 5.25 9.88 3.54
C ALA A 538 5.21 10.11 2.04
N SER A 539 5.88 9.22 1.28
CA SER A 539 5.86 9.21 -0.18
C SER A 539 5.97 7.79 -0.73
N VAL A 540 5.22 7.51 -1.79
CA VAL A 540 5.16 6.21 -2.46
C VAL A 540 5.44 6.40 -3.94
N TYR A 541 6.60 5.94 -4.41
CA TYR A 541 6.97 5.98 -5.84
C TYR A 541 6.28 4.83 -6.60
N THR A 542 5.70 5.11 -7.73
CA THR A 542 5.12 4.12 -8.65
C THR A 542 6.15 3.74 -9.72
N GLN A 543 6.77 2.53 -9.66
CA GLN A 543 6.49 1.45 -8.72
C GLN A 543 7.73 0.57 -8.47
N THR A 544 7.62 -0.52 -7.70
CA THR A 544 8.75 -1.43 -7.40
C THR A 544 9.26 -2.13 -8.65
N THR A 545 8.37 -2.78 -9.39
CA THR A 545 8.68 -3.52 -10.62
C THR A 545 7.77 -3.10 -11.75
N ASP A 546 8.20 -3.26 -12.99
CA ASP A 546 7.26 -3.25 -14.11
C ASP A 546 6.18 -4.31 -13.89
N VAL A 547 4.99 -4.08 -14.45
CA VAL A 547 3.89 -5.05 -14.48
C VAL A 547 3.25 -5.06 -15.86
N GLU A 548 3.38 -6.16 -16.57
CA GLU A 548 2.89 -6.32 -17.94
C GLU A 548 3.32 -5.16 -18.87
N VAL A 549 2.37 -4.35 -19.34
CA VAL A 549 2.66 -3.21 -20.22
C VAL A 549 3.01 -1.93 -19.49
N GLU A 550 2.88 -1.90 -18.18
CA GLU A 550 3.25 -0.76 -17.33
C GLU A 550 4.75 -0.85 -16.97
N ILE A 551 5.58 -0.01 -17.62
CA ILE A 551 7.05 -0.10 -17.57
C ILE A 551 7.69 0.99 -16.69
N ASN A 552 7.09 1.37 -15.61
CA ASN A 552 7.51 2.43 -14.68
C ASN A 552 8.10 1.90 -13.36
N GLY A 553 8.42 0.61 -13.30
CA GLY A 553 9.11 0.01 -12.17
C GLY A 553 10.56 0.44 -12.04
N LEU A 554 11.12 0.35 -10.84
CA LEU A 554 12.56 0.47 -10.59
C LEU A 554 13.31 -0.80 -11.06
N LEU A 555 12.62 -1.94 -11.02
CA LEU A 555 13.06 -3.22 -11.58
C LEU A 555 12.24 -3.57 -12.83
N THR A 556 12.83 -4.33 -13.75
CA THR A 556 12.08 -4.97 -14.84
C THR A 556 11.12 -6.02 -14.30
N TYR A 557 10.08 -6.40 -15.07
CA TYR A 557 9.04 -7.33 -14.66
C TYR A 557 9.59 -8.72 -14.29
N ASP A 558 10.65 -9.16 -14.97
CA ASP A 558 11.37 -10.39 -14.69
C ASP A 558 12.42 -10.28 -13.56
N ARG A 559 12.57 -9.12 -12.91
CA ARG A 559 13.54 -8.80 -11.85
C ARG A 559 15.00 -8.97 -12.27
N LYS A 560 15.29 -9.12 -13.55
CA LYS A 560 16.66 -9.35 -14.05
C LYS A 560 17.48 -8.06 -14.17
N VAL A 561 16.82 -6.90 -14.22
CA VAL A 561 17.51 -5.60 -14.37
C VAL A 561 17.02 -4.62 -13.31
N ASP A 562 17.97 -4.08 -12.54
CA ASP A 562 17.84 -2.87 -11.73
C ASP A 562 18.12 -1.68 -12.65
N LYS A 563 17.09 -0.86 -12.92
CA LYS A 563 17.15 0.19 -13.95
C LYS A 563 18.07 1.33 -13.58
N TYR A 564 18.27 1.62 -12.28
CA TYR A 564 19.01 2.80 -11.82
C TYR A 564 20.19 2.47 -10.91
N GLY A 565 20.26 1.27 -10.38
CA GLY A 565 21.22 0.82 -9.40
C GLY A 565 20.84 1.22 -7.96
N ALA A 566 20.62 0.21 -7.09
CA ALA A 566 20.18 0.41 -5.71
C ALA A 566 21.03 1.41 -4.92
N GLU A 567 22.36 1.41 -5.08
CA GLU A 567 23.27 2.36 -4.41
C GLU A 567 23.08 3.81 -4.90
N ASN A 568 22.73 4.01 -6.16
CA ASN A 568 22.42 5.34 -6.69
C ASN A 568 21.10 5.86 -6.10
N LEU A 569 20.08 4.98 -6.04
CA LEU A 569 18.80 5.28 -5.40
C LEU A 569 19.00 5.64 -3.92
N LYS A 570 19.75 4.83 -3.17
CA LYS A 570 20.03 5.05 -1.75
C LYS A 570 20.61 6.43 -1.47
N ARG A 571 21.57 6.88 -2.31
CA ARG A 571 22.17 8.22 -2.16
C ARG A 571 21.16 9.35 -2.36
N LEU A 572 20.22 9.18 -3.29
CA LEU A 572 19.15 10.16 -3.51
C LEU A 572 18.14 10.16 -2.36
N HIS A 573 17.75 8.96 -1.90
CA HIS A 573 16.78 8.80 -0.83
C HIS A 573 17.27 9.32 0.52
N ALA A 574 18.57 9.17 0.82
CA ALA A 574 19.16 9.73 2.04
C ALA A 574 18.90 11.24 2.17
N LYS A 575 18.97 11.98 1.06
CA LYS A 575 18.68 13.42 1.04
C LYS A 575 17.24 13.76 1.33
N VAL A 576 16.29 12.87 1.02
CA VAL A 576 14.88 13.06 1.35
C VAL A 576 14.67 12.97 2.88
N TYR A 577 15.32 12.00 3.54
CA TYR A 577 15.27 11.88 5.00
C TYR A 577 15.91 13.06 5.73
N GLU A 578 16.96 13.63 5.15
CA GLU A 578 17.62 14.82 5.71
C GLU A 578 16.75 16.07 5.61
N GLY A 579 15.92 16.14 4.57
CA GLY A 579 15.09 17.30 4.24
C GLY A 579 15.91 18.52 3.85
N ALA A 580 15.24 19.61 3.50
CA ALA A 580 15.85 20.90 3.17
C ALA A 580 15.70 21.90 4.33
N THR A 581 16.63 22.84 4.44
CA THR A 581 16.48 23.99 5.33
C THR A 581 15.50 24.99 4.71
N LYS A 582 14.49 25.43 5.46
CA LYS A 582 13.42 26.27 4.98
C LYS A 582 13.59 27.71 5.45
N SER A 583 13.58 28.66 4.52
CA SER A 583 13.57 30.10 4.79
C SER A 583 12.33 30.75 4.17
N TYR A 584 11.51 31.44 4.98
CA TYR A 584 10.35 32.15 4.49
C TYR A 584 10.68 33.61 4.21
N VAL A 585 10.39 34.06 3.00
CA VAL A 585 10.53 35.47 2.58
C VAL A 585 9.21 36.23 2.80
N LEU A 586 8.12 35.62 2.39
CA LEU A 586 6.79 36.21 2.47
C LEU A 586 5.79 35.13 2.93
N LYS A 587 4.94 35.47 3.90
CA LYS A 587 3.93 34.51 4.43
C LYS A 587 2.60 34.71 3.74
N ALA A 588 1.83 33.63 3.52
CA ALA A 588 0.44 33.62 3.14
C ALA A 588 -0.48 34.15 4.26
N ALA A 589 -1.77 34.30 3.98
CA ALA A 589 -2.76 34.73 4.95
C ALA A 589 -2.85 33.83 6.18
N GLN A 590 -2.49 32.56 6.04
CA GLN A 590 -2.49 31.62 7.16
C GLN A 590 -1.09 31.51 7.80
N PRO A 591 -0.98 31.47 9.14
CA PRO A 591 -2.06 31.65 10.12
C PRO A 591 -2.40 33.11 10.40
N ILE A 592 -1.64 34.07 9.89
CA ILE A 592 -1.83 35.52 10.14
C ILE A 592 -1.84 36.25 8.81
N ALA A 593 -2.99 36.83 8.45
CA ALA A 593 -3.15 37.58 7.23
C ALA A 593 -2.21 38.81 7.17
N GLN A 594 -1.52 38.92 6.05
CA GLN A 594 -0.58 40.01 5.77
C GLN A 594 -1.26 41.18 5.07
N GLU A 595 -0.78 42.41 5.30
CA GLU A 595 -1.33 43.61 4.67
C GLU A 595 -0.70 43.83 3.30
N TRP A 596 -1.54 44.15 2.31
CA TRP A 596 -1.19 44.48 0.93
C TRP A 596 -1.83 45.76 0.49
N LYS A 597 -1.20 46.46 -0.46
CA LYS A 597 -1.86 47.52 -1.26
C LYS A 597 -2.60 46.84 -2.40
N TYR A 598 -3.83 47.35 -2.72
CA TYR A 598 -4.62 46.79 -3.81
C TYR A 598 -5.45 47.88 -4.53
N THR A 599 -5.78 47.59 -5.79
CA THR A 599 -6.76 48.35 -6.59
C THR A 599 -7.56 47.39 -7.47
N PHE A 600 -8.80 47.81 -7.80
CA PHE A 600 -9.65 47.09 -8.77
C PHE A 600 -9.62 47.75 -10.15
N ASP A 601 -9.09 48.98 -10.24
CA ASP A 601 -8.90 49.69 -11.50
C ASP A 601 -7.57 49.27 -12.12
N GLN A 602 -7.57 49.02 -13.44
CA GLN A 602 -6.36 48.70 -14.16
C GLN A 602 -5.30 49.80 -13.99
N PRO A 603 -4.15 49.49 -13.37
CA PRO A 603 -3.14 50.53 -13.13
C PRO A 603 -2.37 50.87 -14.40
N GLN A 604 -1.64 52.00 -14.35
CA GLN A 604 -0.73 52.41 -15.42
C GLN A 604 0.40 51.43 -15.59
N ALA A 605 0.99 51.36 -16.81
CA ALA A 605 2.16 50.53 -17.10
C ALA A 605 3.32 50.83 -16.11
N GLY A 606 4.02 49.79 -15.67
CA GLY A 606 5.08 49.87 -14.68
C GLY A 606 4.60 49.76 -13.23
N TRP A 607 3.33 49.44 -13.01
CA TRP A 607 2.75 49.24 -11.67
C TRP A 607 3.43 48.12 -10.89
N GLU A 608 4.06 47.18 -11.58
CA GLU A 608 4.79 46.05 -11.04
C GLU A 608 6.20 46.42 -10.53
N LYS A 609 6.72 47.64 -10.85
CA LYS A 609 8.08 48.06 -10.52
C LYS A 609 8.20 48.64 -9.11
N PRO A 610 9.38 48.55 -8.48
CA PRO A 610 9.61 49.00 -7.11
C PRO A 610 9.37 50.53 -6.89
N ASP A 611 9.62 51.34 -7.93
CA ASP A 611 9.52 52.80 -7.89
C ASP A 611 8.10 53.35 -8.19
N PHE A 612 7.12 52.46 -8.45
CA PHE A 612 5.75 52.86 -8.69
C PHE A 612 5.10 53.42 -7.42
N ASN A 613 4.42 54.58 -7.57
CA ASN A 613 3.71 55.20 -6.47
C ASN A 613 2.31 54.59 -6.29
N ASP A 614 2.14 53.72 -5.30
CA ASP A 614 0.89 53.07 -4.93
C ASP A 614 0.18 53.75 -3.71
N SER A 615 0.54 54.99 -3.38
CA SER A 615 -0.01 55.70 -2.23
C SER A 615 -1.53 55.89 -2.31
N SER A 616 -2.09 55.98 -3.53
CA SER A 616 -3.53 56.06 -3.78
C SER A 616 -4.28 54.72 -3.69
N TRP A 617 -3.55 53.58 -3.61
CA TRP A 617 -4.18 52.28 -3.53
C TRP A 617 -4.74 52.03 -2.14
N LYS A 618 -5.82 51.23 -2.07
CA LYS A 618 -6.40 50.77 -0.81
C LYS A 618 -5.44 49.77 -0.10
N SER A 619 -5.58 49.66 1.21
CA SER A 619 -4.93 48.63 2.00
C SER A 619 -5.93 47.54 2.36
N GLY A 620 -5.50 46.27 2.31
CA GLY A 620 -6.32 45.10 2.68
C GLY A 620 -5.47 43.93 3.11
N LYS A 621 -6.08 43.05 3.90
CA LYS A 621 -5.43 41.85 4.35
C LYS A 621 -5.49 40.75 3.28
N ALA A 622 -4.41 40.03 3.09
CA ALA A 622 -4.29 38.87 2.19
C ALA A 622 -5.37 37.80 2.45
N GLY A 623 -5.67 37.05 1.40
CA GLY A 623 -6.91 36.32 1.22
C GLY A 623 -7.94 37.24 0.58
N PHE A 624 -7.64 37.70 -0.66
CA PHE A 624 -8.58 38.52 -1.47
C PHE A 624 -9.50 37.54 -2.20
N GLY A 625 -10.83 37.71 -2.02
CA GLY A 625 -11.78 36.81 -2.65
C GLY A 625 -13.22 37.24 -2.49
N ASN A 626 -14.14 36.49 -3.12
CA ASN A 626 -15.57 36.81 -3.09
C ASN A 626 -16.38 35.85 -2.21
N ALA A 627 -17.69 36.10 -2.13
CA ALA A 627 -18.59 35.27 -1.34
C ALA A 627 -18.78 33.85 -1.91
N VAL A 628 -18.61 33.68 -3.23
CA VAL A 628 -18.76 32.40 -3.91
C VAL A 628 -17.65 31.46 -3.44
N ILE A 629 -16.38 31.82 -3.59
CA ILE A 629 -15.27 30.99 -3.18
C ILE A 629 -15.28 30.67 -1.67
N LYS A 630 -15.70 31.66 -0.85
CA LYS A 630 -15.82 31.46 0.60
C LYS A 630 -16.85 30.40 0.97
N LYS A 631 -17.92 30.26 0.19
CA LYS A 631 -18.96 29.25 0.37
C LYS A 631 -18.50 27.88 -0.15
N ASP A 632 -17.90 27.87 -1.33
CA ASP A 632 -17.62 26.63 -2.08
C ASP A 632 -16.29 25.99 -1.66
N ASN A 633 -15.37 26.76 -1.08
CA ASN A 633 -14.09 26.26 -0.60
C ASN A 633 -13.77 26.74 0.84
N PRO A 634 -13.94 25.87 1.86
CA PRO A 634 -13.66 26.22 3.26
C PRO A 634 -12.20 26.60 3.57
N GLN A 635 -11.25 26.28 2.68
CA GLN A 635 -9.84 26.64 2.84
C GLN A 635 -9.57 28.10 2.45
N ALA A 636 -10.46 28.73 1.67
CA ALA A 636 -10.34 30.12 1.27
C ALA A 636 -10.63 31.06 2.44
N GLN A 637 -9.60 31.65 3.02
CA GLN A 637 -9.73 32.66 4.06
C GLN A 637 -9.92 34.06 3.44
N VAL A 638 -11.15 34.41 3.11
CA VAL A 638 -11.47 35.75 2.55
C VAL A 638 -11.42 36.80 3.65
N ASN A 639 -10.36 37.60 3.66
CA ASN A 639 -10.15 38.72 4.59
C ASN A 639 -10.44 40.09 3.92
N THR A 640 -10.26 40.19 2.60
CA THR A 640 -10.59 41.36 1.79
C THR A 640 -11.48 40.96 0.63
N VAL A 641 -12.63 41.62 0.48
CA VAL A 641 -13.61 41.29 -0.58
C VAL A 641 -13.10 41.75 -1.94
N TRP A 642 -13.16 40.84 -2.92
CA TRP A 642 -12.85 41.08 -4.33
C TRP A 642 -14.01 40.56 -5.21
N ASP A 643 -14.86 41.45 -5.68
CA ASP A 643 -16.06 41.17 -6.49
C ASP A 643 -15.97 41.75 -7.92
N THR A 644 -14.80 42.17 -8.38
CA THR A 644 -14.58 42.80 -9.69
C THR A 644 -13.90 41.81 -10.66
N LYS A 645 -13.86 42.16 -11.97
CA LYS A 645 -13.22 41.36 -13.01
C LYS A 645 -11.69 41.22 -12.87
N GLY A 646 -11.06 42.12 -12.14
CA GLY A 646 -9.61 42.07 -11.94
C GLY A 646 -9.21 42.70 -10.61
N ILE A 647 -8.08 42.27 -10.11
CA ILE A 647 -7.41 42.83 -8.94
C ILE A 647 -5.91 42.95 -9.21
N TRP A 648 -5.35 44.03 -8.74
CA TRP A 648 -3.89 44.26 -8.72
C TRP A 648 -3.50 44.50 -7.27
N ILE A 649 -2.56 43.69 -6.78
CA ILE A 649 -2.07 43.76 -5.40
C ILE A 649 -0.58 43.94 -5.38
N ARG A 650 -0.04 44.66 -4.40
CA ARG A 650 1.37 44.95 -4.22
C ARG A 650 1.74 44.87 -2.75
N ARG A 651 2.97 44.40 -2.48
CA ARG A 651 3.54 44.36 -1.15
C ARG A 651 5.03 44.63 -1.18
N GLU A 652 5.47 45.58 -0.36
CA GLU A 652 6.86 45.73 0.00
C GLU A 652 7.23 44.77 1.12
N PHE A 653 8.43 44.15 1.02
CA PHE A 653 8.96 43.24 2.04
C PHE A 653 10.48 43.32 2.08
N ASN A 654 11.09 42.92 3.22
CA ASN A 654 12.53 42.78 3.38
C ASN A 654 12.96 41.33 3.26
N CYS A 655 14.04 41.09 2.53
CA CYS A 655 14.74 39.81 2.47
C CYS A 655 16.01 39.90 3.32
N ASP A 656 16.07 39.12 4.40
CA ASP A 656 17.14 39.17 5.40
C ASP A 656 18.29 38.18 5.13
N PHE A 657 18.13 37.28 4.16
CA PHE A 657 19.14 36.29 3.76
C PHE A 657 19.78 36.64 2.41
N ASP A 658 20.85 35.94 2.03
CA ASP A 658 21.44 36.04 0.71
C ASP A 658 20.67 35.18 -0.29
N PRO A 659 20.04 35.75 -1.32
CA PRO A 659 19.29 34.98 -2.32
C PRO A 659 20.14 33.93 -3.07
N ASN A 660 21.44 34.09 -3.11
CA ASN A 660 22.37 33.16 -3.79
C ASN A 660 22.53 31.84 -3.03
N THR A 661 22.19 31.79 -1.75
CA THR A 661 22.27 30.54 -0.95
C THR A 661 21.08 29.62 -1.19
N ALA A 662 19.99 30.09 -1.78
CA ALA A 662 18.82 29.26 -2.04
C ALA A 662 19.07 28.28 -3.18
N ASP A 663 18.83 26.99 -2.93
CA ASP A 663 18.94 25.91 -3.92
C ASP A 663 17.62 25.65 -4.64
N ALA A 664 16.50 26.10 -4.06
CA ALA A 664 15.17 26.04 -4.65
C ALA A 664 14.28 27.15 -4.12
N ALA A 665 13.21 27.43 -4.87
CA ALA A 665 12.15 28.34 -4.45
C ALA A 665 10.78 27.84 -4.89
N ALA A 666 9.76 28.14 -4.09
CA ALA A 666 8.39 27.78 -4.39
C ALA A 666 7.40 28.90 -4.02
N LEU A 667 6.32 28.95 -4.75
CA LEU A 667 5.11 29.69 -4.37
C LEU A 667 4.13 28.72 -3.71
N LYS A 668 3.77 29.00 -2.47
CA LYS A 668 2.57 28.42 -1.88
C LYS A 668 1.41 29.36 -2.26
N ILE A 669 0.59 28.94 -3.22
CA ILE A 669 -0.42 29.80 -3.82
C ILE A 669 -1.78 29.13 -3.90
N PHE A 670 -2.84 29.89 -3.58
CA PHE A 670 -4.22 29.55 -3.87
C PHE A 670 -4.84 30.66 -4.70
N PHE A 671 -5.39 30.32 -5.86
CA PHE A 671 -5.94 31.29 -6.82
C PHE A 671 -7.16 30.77 -7.58
N ASP A 672 -7.99 31.75 -7.96
CA ASP A 672 -9.14 31.60 -8.82
C ASP A 672 -9.45 33.00 -9.39
N GLU A 673 -8.98 33.42 -10.62
CA GLU A 673 -8.32 32.76 -11.74
C GLU A 673 -7.04 33.52 -12.21
N SER A 674 -6.21 32.77 -13.01
CA SER A 674 -5.16 33.26 -13.92
C SER A 674 -4.23 34.37 -13.37
N PRO A 675 -3.56 34.19 -12.22
CA PRO A 675 -2.66 35.21 -11.69
C PRO A 675 -1.32 35.30 -12.45
N VAL A 676 -0.79 36.52 -12.52
CA VAL A 676 0.57 36.83 -12.98
C VAL A 676 1.34 37.51 -11.86
N LEU A 677 2.52 36.98 -11.55
CA LEU A 677 3.34 37.41 -10.42
C LEU A 677 4.62 38.10 -10.90
N TYR A 678 4.93 39.20 -10.27
CA TYR A 678 6.13 40.01 -10.58
C TYR A 678 6.93 40.23 -9.29
N LEU A 679 8.24 40.03 -9.35
CA LEU A 679 9.18 40.37 -8.29
C LEU A 679 10.09 41.49 -8.81
N ASN A 680 10.07 42.64 -8.13
CA ASN A 680 10.82 43.84 -8.53
C ASN A 680 10.63 44.24 -10.01
N GLY A 681 9.47 44.03 -10.56
CA GLY A 681 9.09 44.38 -11.94
C GLY A 681 9.38 43.30 -12.98
N ILE A 682 9.90 42.15 -12.56
CA ILE A 682 10.20 40.99 -13.45
C ILE A 682 9.17 39.91 -13.20
N GLU A 683 8.53 39.39 -14.26
CA GLU A 683 7.60 38.28 -14.17
C GLU A 683 8.32 37.03 -13.70
N ILE A 684 7.83 36.42 -12.60
CA ILE A 684 8.43 35.22 -11.98
C ILE A 684 7.55 33.99 -12.11
N ALA A 685 6.23 34.17 -12.31
CA ALA A 685 5.28 33.07 -12.51
C ALA A 685 4.01 33.57 -13.19
N ARG A 686 3.37 32.69 -13.94
CA ARG A 686 2.06 32.89 -14.56
C ARG A 686 1.28 31.60 -14.53
N PHE A 687 0.06 31.66 -14.07
CA PHE A 687 -0.86 30.52 -14.01
C PHE A 687 -2.07 30.78 -14.90
N SER A 688 -2.75 29.68 -15.28
CA SER A 688 -4.00 29.72 -16.03
C SER A 688 -5.08 28.96 -15.29
N LYS A 689 -6.32 29.31 -15.48
CA LYS A 689 -7.48 28.71 -14.79
C LYS A 689 -7.44 28.97 -13.27
N TRP A 690 -7.71 27.93 -12.48
CA TRP A 690 -7.84 27.96 -11.02
C TRP A 690 -7.20 26.72 -10.39
N ASN A 691 -6.94 26.76 -9.09
CA ASN A 691 -6.57 25.58 -8.31
C ASN A 691 -7.55 25.37 -7.14
N ALA A 692 -7.63 24.13 -6.65
CA ALA A 692 -8.64 23.73 -5.66
C ALA A 692 -8.26 24.08 -4.20
N GLY A 693 -7.12 24.75 -3.98
CA GLY A 693 -6.60 25.09 -2.66
C GLY A 693 -5.14 25.49 -2.74
N TYR A 694 -4.49 25.71 -1.59
CA TYR A 694 -3.07 26.04 -1.58
C TYR A 694 -2.24 24.90 -2.16
N ALA A 695 -1.51 25.21 -3.23
CA ALA A 695 -0.53 24.34 -3.88
C ALA A 695 0.89 24.93 -3.75
N SER A 696 1.90 24.07 -3.69
CA SER A 696 3.30 24.48 -3.73
C SER A 696 3.82 24.35 -5.15
N GLU A 697 3.99 25.52 -5.83
CA GLU A 697 4.45 25.61 -7.21
C GLU A 697 5.93 26.01 -7.24
N GLU A 698 6.76 25.23 -7.92
CA GLU A 698 8.18 25.60 -8.09
C GLU A 698 8.33 26.82 -8.97
N ILE A 699 9.30 27.66 -8.61
CA ILE A 699 9.71 28.82 -9.41
C ILE A 699 11.19 28.64 -9.79
N ASP A 700 11.54 29.17 -10.96
CA ASP A 700 12.93 29.20 -11.41
C ASP A 700 13.81 29.93 -10.38
N VAL A 701 14.62 29.14 -9.64
CA VAL A 701 15.48 29.66 -8.59
C VAL A 701 16.57 30.61 -9.16
N GLU A 702 17.03 30.38 -10.38
CA GLU A 702 17.99 31.23 -11.03
C GLU A 702 17.40 32.61 -11.40
N LEU A 703 16.14 32.62 -11.85
CA LEU A 703 15.38 33.85 -12.07
C LEU A 703 15.20 34.61 -10.76
N LEU A 704 14.88 33.91 -9.68
CA LEU A 704 14.71 34.52 -8.36
C LEU A 704 16.01 35.04 -7.78
N ARG A 705 17.15 34.30 -7.89
CA ARG A 705 18.48 34.78 -7.50
C ARG A 705 18.88 36.10 -8.19
N LYS A 706 18.46 36.26 -9.46
CA LYS A 706 18.68 37.49 -10.23
C LYS A 706 17.78 38.64 -9.88
N THR A 707 16.54 38.35 -9.40
CA THR A 707 15.49 39.36 -9.19
C THR A 707 15.32 39.77 -7.74
N LEU A 708 15.46 38.84 -6.80
CA LEU A 708 15.38 39.09 -5.37
C LEU A 708 16.65 39.80 -4.88
N ARG A 709 16.50 40.81 -4.04
CA ARG A 709 17.59 41.58 -3.47
C ARG A 709 17.62 41.40 -1.96
N LYS A 710 18.81 41.35 -1.37
CA LYS A 710 18.90 41.51 0.09
C LYS A 710 18.40 42.91 0.46
N GLY A 711 17.52 42.98 1.48
CA GLY A 711 16.84 44.20 1.86
C GLY A 711 15.47 44.36 1.18
N LYS A 712 15.15 45.58 0.75
CA LYS A 712 13.79 45.96 0.25
C LYS A 712 13.46 45.37 -1.12
N ASN A 713 12.31 44.73 -1.24
CA ASN A 713 11.74 44.17 -2.47
C ASN A 713 10.25 44.49 -2.58
N VAL A 714 9.71 44.34 -3.81
CA VAL A 714 8.30 44.46 -4.11
C VAL A 714 7.80 43.20 -4.80
N LEU A 715 6.78 42.56 -4.24
CA LEU A 715 6.00 41.53 -4.90
C LEU A 715 4.67 42.14 -5.39
N ALA A 716 4.40 41.97 -6.68
CA ALA A 716 3.20 42.49 -7.32
C ALA A 716 2.46 41.36 -8.05
N VAL A 717 1.12 41.35 -7.95
CA VAL A 717 0.30 40.29 -8.57
C VAL A 717 -0.89 40.92 -9.24
N SER A 718 -1.21 40.49 -10.46
CA SER A 718 -2.51 40.72 -11.09
C SER A 718 -3.27 39.39 -11.17
N ALA A 719 -4.57 39.42 -10.89
CA ALA A 719 -5.45 38.27 -11.08
C ALA A 719 -6.76 38.69 -11.73
N THR A 720 -7.36 37.78 -12.50
CA THR A 720 -8.64 38.00 -13.18
C THR A 720 -9.70 37.08 -12.60
N ASN A 721 -10.96 37.51 -12.70
CA ASN A 721 -12.14 36.73 -12.41
C ASN A 721 -13.04 36.70 -13.65
N GLU A 722 -13.11 35.58 -14.33
CA GLU A 722 -13.93 35.38 -15.52
C GLU A 722 -15.36 35.03 -15.15
N SER A 723 -15.53 34.16 -14.13
CA SER A 723 -16.84 33.74 -13.62
C SER A 723 -16.73 32.98 -12.29
N GLY A 724 -17.77 33.06 -11.45
CA GLY A 724 -17.87 32.20 -10.26
C GLY A 724 -17.05 32.67 -9.07
N GLY A 725 -16.16 31.83 -8.56
CA GLY A 725 -15.27 32.17 -7.47
C GLY A 725 -14.20 33.17 -7.88
N ALA A 726 -13.69 33.92 -6.92
CA ALA A 726 -12.50 34.77 -7.10
C ALA A 726 -11.63 34.59 -5.84
N TYR A 727 -10.36 34.29 -6.01
CA TYR A 727 -9.44 34.20 -4.88
C TYR A 727 -7.98 34.41 -5.30
N ILE A 728 -7.24 35.10 -4.44
CA ILE A 728 -5.77 35.15 -4.52
C ILE A 728 -5.15 35.28 -3.14
N ASP A 729 -4.28 34.39 -2.81
CA ASP A 729 -3.37 34.44 -1.67
C ASP A 729 -2.10 33.64 -1.96
N LEU A 730 -0.96 34.07 -1.43
CA LEU A 730 0.32 33.41 -1.69
C LEU A 730 1.36 33.65 -0.61
N ALA A 731 2.32 32.71 -0.55
CA ALA A 731 3.59 32.84 0.13
C ALA A 731 4.74 32.55 -0.84
N LEU A 732 5.85 33.24 -0.68
CA LEU A 732 7.08 32.95 -1.39
C LEU A 732 8.07 32.28 -0.43
N GLU A 733 8.54 31.09 -0.78
CA GLU A 733 9.40 30.25 0.05
C GLU A 733 10.74 30.00 -0.65
N PHE A 734 11.81 30.12 0.10
CA PHE A 734 13.16 29.73 -0.32
C PHE A 734 13.64 28.56 0.52
N MET A 735 14.43 27.69 -0.10
CA MET A 735 14.92 26.47 0.54
C MET A 735 16.41 26.32 0.25
N GLU A 736 17.16 25.97 1.28
CA GLU A 736 18.56 25.59 1.19
C GLU A 736 18.67 24.09 1.47
N GLU A 737 19.36 23.35 0.61
CA GLU A 737 19.66 21.94 0.88
C GLU A 737 20.68 21.84 2.03
N LYS A 738 20.49 20.91 2.94
CA LYS A 738 21.51 20.57 3.93
C LYS A 738 22.75 20.02 3.19
N LYS A 739 23.89 20.68 3.40
CA LYS A 739 25.16 20.29 2.80
C LYS A 739 25.81 19.12 3.53
#